data_dbc33fa6ac80fca1e5c875a9e682290b
#
_entry.id   dbc33fa6ac80fca1e5c875a9e682290b
#
_cell.length_a   1.000
_cell.length_b   1.000
_cell.length_c   1.000
_cell.angle_alpha   90.00
_cell.angle_beta   90.00
_cell.angle_gamma   90.00
#
_symmetry.space_group_name_H-M   'P 1'
#
loop_
_entity.id
_entity.type
_entity.pdbx_description
1 polymer ?
#
loop_
_entity_poly.entity_id
_entity_poly.type
_entity_poly.pdbx_seq_one_letter_code
_entity_poly.pdbx_strand_id
1 'polypeptide(L)'
;MSKQRCDHCHLEYDASFLMKDESLGEAHYFCCKGCQGVFHLLRHEGLDAFYTKKGEVTLQPPQGVRDDLERFDLESFLSKYVKHNDGFCEISLIIEGIHCSACVWLNEKVLSKQEGIVEVSINYSNHKAKIVWDASTIKLSQIIETIRSIGYNAYPYDPKSGEERANAARREYYSKLLVGIFATMNVMWIAIAQYAGYFTGMQDNIKNILNFAAFVLATPTLFYTGSVYFKGAYYSFKHRYVSMDTLVATGASLTYLFSLYAMFTKSAEVYFDSVTMIITFVFAGKYLEVLTRKKAVDTLDAFGSAMPSEVMVIKGNEKSFVSVDAVEVGELVEIRPGDKVAIDGVIVEGEGSFDFSSINGESVPVLKGESEKILSGTICLDSLIRYRTTSPFATSMFSKMVNLLEDAMHKKPRIEKIANQISGYFSMTIFSLAFITFALWSYKSGSFETALIVTISVIVIACPCALSLATPVATLVGLGVGAKRGILFKEAGFLESMAKCDTLVLDKTGTLTKGKPEVVNFTSFEDYDVSLLYALLNASTHPISQGVASYLKANNESLHVKHLEDVKNIEAKGMRALFEGKAIVGGNQKMMQEAGIDVNIPRGFETLSHYFFAIDGKVVVLFGLRDSLKAGAKESVSALRALGLKMVILSGDHEAITEEIAREVGIETYKAALLPDEKASYIQALREKGHKVVMAGDGINDTLALSSSEIAIAMGNGADVAVEVSDVVLTKESIQGLYEAFVIARKTLTIVKENLAFSLLYNTLTIPLAMSGYVIPLVAAASMSLSSIVVVGNAMRINNLFKK
;
A
#
# COMPACT_ATOMS: atom_id res chain seq x y z
N MET A 1 35.21 -2.66 47.01
CA MET A 1 35.23 -2.93 45.60
C MET A 1 35.08 -1.60 44.82
N SER A 2 36.00 -1.30 43.93
CA SER A 2 35.99 -0.02 43.19
C SER A 2 34.87 -0.07 42.15
N LYS A 3 33.89 0.83 42.29
CA LYS A 3 32.88 1.04 41.27
C LYS A 3 33.46 1.84 40.13
N GLN A 4 33.20 1.42 38.90
CA GLN A 4 33.63 2.10 37.67
C GLN A 4 32.45 2.29 36.74
N ARG A 5 32.43 3.39 35.96
CA ARG A 5 31.33 3.73 35.05
C ARG A 5 31.55 3.15 33.68
N CYS A 6 30.48 2.71 33.05
CA CYS A 6 30.51 2.36 31.63
C CYS A 6 30.57 3.62 30.76
N ASP A 7 31.52 3.70 29.83
CA ASP A 7 31.77 4.89 29.01
C ASP A 7 30.61 5.23 28.05
N HIS A 8 29.76 4.25 27.75
CA HIS A 8 28.58 4.50 26.93
C HIS A 8 27.33 4.85 27.75
N CYS A 9 26.89 3.98 28.68
CA CYS A 9 25.63 4.18 29.40
C CYS A 9 25.76 5.01 30.69
N HIS A 10 26.98 5.19 31.22
CA HIS A 10 27.33 5.89 32.48
C HIS A 10 26.73 5.25 33.74
N LEU A 11 26.21 4.03 33.67
CA LEU A 11 25.84 3.27 34.87
C LEU A 11 27.09 2.75 35.57
N GLU A 12 27.04 2.72 36.91
CA GLU A 12 28.14 2.25 37.73
C GLU A 12 28.05 0.74 37.97
N TYR A 13 29.13 0.03 37.68
CA TYR A 13 29.26 -1.41 37.92
C TYR A 13 30.50 -1.69 38.75
N ASP A 14 30.57 -2.88 39.30
CA ASP A 14 31.79 -3.36 39.88
C ASP A 14 32.86 -3.55 38.76
N ALA A 15 34.08 -3.07 38.99
CA ALA A 15 35.12 -3.07 37.96
C ALA A 15 35.39 -4.46 37.38
N SER A 16 35.10 -5.55 38.13
CA SER A 16 35.22 -6.92 37.64
C SER A 16 34.19 -7.32 36.57
N PHE A 17 33.09 -6.58 36.41
CA PHE A 17 32.06 -6.86 35.41
C PHE A 17 32.19 -6.03 34.12
N LEU A 18 33.12 -5.05 34.09
CA LEU A 18 33.33 -4.20 32.93
C LEU A 18 34.33 -4.80 31.96
N MET A 19 33.98 -4.80 30.70
CA MET A 19 34.90 -5.17 29.60
C MET A 19 35.80 -3.98 29.30
N LYS A 20 37.12 -4.18 29.35
CA LYS A 20 38.14 -3.20 28.95
C LYS A 20 38.37 -3.29 27.45
N ASP A 21 38.36 -2.16 26.75
CA ASP A 21 38.62 -2.03 25.33
C ASP A 21 39.67 -0.95 25.08
N GLU A 22 40.76 -1.32 24.40
CA GLU A 22 41.88 -0.44 24.05
C GLU A 22 42.04 -0.22 22.54
N SER A 23 41.02 -0.63 21.75
CA SER A 23 41.12 -0.59 20.27
C SER A 23 41.16 0.84 19.69
N LEU A 24 40.80 1.87 20.49
CA LEU A 24 40.83 3.29 20.08
C LEU A 24 42.00 4.09 20.65
N GLY A 25 43.01 3.44 21.24
CA GLY A 25 44.21 4.11 21.75
C GLY A 25 44.10 4.59 23.21
N GLU A 26 42.91 4.65 23.78
CA GLU A 26 42.65 4.90 25.20
C GLU A 26 41.83 3.75 25.78
N ALA A 27 41.96 3.49 27.11
CA ALA A 27 41.24 2.41 27.74
C ALA A 27 39.81 2.84 28.06
N HIS A 28 38.85 2.21 27.39
CA HIS A 28 37.43 2.38 27.61
C HIS A 28 36.83 1.19 28.32
N TYR A 29 35.80 1.43 29.15
CA TYR A 29 35.16 0.40 29.98
C TYR A 29 33.67 0.29 29.65
N PHE A 30 33.20 -0.91 29.31
CA PHE A 30 31.81 -1.17 28.91
C PHE A 30 31.15 -2.26 29.74
N CYS A 31 29.86 -2.05 30.10
CA CYS A 31 29.11 -3.03 30.87
C CYS A 31 28.62 -4.24 30.03
N CYS A 32 28.57 -4.09 28.72
CA CYS A 32 28.16 -5.14 27.78
C CYS A 32 28.68 -4.84 26.36
N LYS A 33 28.72 -5.86 25.50
CA LYS A 33 29.10 -5.71 24.08
C LYS A 33 28.19 -4.71 23.34
N GLY A 34 26.93 -4.55 23.74
CA GLY A 34 26.01 -3.57 23.15
C GLY A 34 26.47 -2.13 23.41
N CYS A 35 26.89 -1.82 24.64
CA CYS A 35 27.45 -0.50 24.98
C CYS A 35 28.77 -0.23 24.24
N GLN A 36 29.62 -1.24 24.12
CA GLN A 36 30.86 -1.17 23.34
C GLN A 36 30.57 -0.90 21.85
N GLY A 37 29.66 -1.65 21.24
CA GLY A 37 29.28 -1.51 19.83
C GLY A 37 28.69 -0.14 19.52
N VAL A 38 27.79 0.39 20.35
CA VAL A 38 27.22 1.72 20.14
C VAL A 38 28.27 2.82 20.31
N PHE A 39 29.19 2.67 21.23
CA PHE A 39 30.30 3.59 21.44
C PHE A 39 31.21 3.67 20.21
N HIS A 40 31.61 2.51 19.67
CA HIS A 40 32.40 2.42 18.44
C HIS A 40 31.66 2.97 17.22
N LEU A 41 30.38 2.62 17.07
CA LEU A 41 29.54 3.12 15.96
C LEU A 41 29.46 4.65 15.95
N LEU A 42 29.21 5.26 17.13
CA LEU A 42 29.10 6.71 17.24
C LEU A 42 30.42 7.43 16.93
N ARG A 43 31.55 6.85 17.29
CA ARG A 43 32.89 7.40 16.96
C ARG A 43 33.25 7.19 15.50
N HIS A 44 32.97 6.02 14.95
CA HIS A 44 33.26 5.72 13.53
C HIS A 44 32.45 6.60 12.58
N GLU A 45 31.23 6.96 12.95
CA GLU A 45 30.32 7.83 12.19
C GLU A 45 30.57 9.35 12.44
N GLY A 46 31.62 9.72 13.19
CA GLY A 46 31.93 11.11 13.50
C GLY A 46 30.84 11.81 14.37
N LEU A 47 30.11 11.02 15.18
CA LEU A 47 29.05 11.52 16.05
C LEU A 47 29.51 11.68 17.51
N ASP A 48 30.81 11.93 17.74
CA ASP A 48 31.42 12.17 19.06
C ASP A 48 30.71 13.28 19.87
N ALA A 49 30.10 14.24 19.17
CA ALA A 49 29.24 15.25 19.77
C ALA A 49 28.05 14.67 20.59
N PHE A 50 27.74 13.38 20.42
CA PHE A 50 26.76 12.69 21.23
C PHE A 50 27.16 12.67 22.71
N TYR A 51 28.41 12.29 23.02
CA TYR A 51 28.87 12.20 24.41
C TYR A 51 29.04 13.57 25.06
N THR A 52 29.47 14.56 24.30
CA THR A 52 29.53 15.96 24.78
C THR A 52 28.13 16.50 25.10
N LYS A 53 27.14 16.13 24.31
CA LYS A 53 25.74 16.58 24.48
C LYS A 53 24.96 15.73 25.48
N LYS A 54 25.33 14.48 25.67
CA LYS A 54 24.76 13.56 26.66
C LYS A 54 25.04 14.04 28.10
N GLY A 55 26.21 14.64 28.36
CA GLY A 55 26.63 15.02 29.70
C GLY A 55 26.66 13.83 30.66
N GLU A 56 26.22 14.03 31.91
CA GLU A 56 26.22 12.98 32.94
C GLU A 56 24.99 12.07 32.95
N VAL A 57 24.12 12.19 31.92
CA VAL A 57 22.89 11.37 31.85
C VAL A 57 23.23 9.89 31.71
N THR A 58 22.70 9.07 32.64
CA THR A 58 22.80 7.60 32.53
C THR A 58 21.80 7.07 31.49
N LEU A 59 22.29 6.22 30.59
CA LEU A 59 21.45 5.52 29.61
C LEU A 59 21.15 4.12 30.14
N GLN A 60 19.97 3.58 29.78
CA GLN A 60 19.81 2.13 29.92
C GLN A 60 20.69 1.45 28.89
N PRO A 61 21.44 0.36 29.27
CA PRO A 61 22.21 -0.40 28.29
C PRO A 61 21.22 -0.93 27.23
N PRO A 62 21.65 -1.02 25.96
CA PRO A 62 20.82 -1.57 24.90
C PRO A 62 20.27 -2.92 25.36
N GLN A 63 18.94 -3.10 25.36
CA GLN A 63 18.32 -4.34 25.80
C GLN A 63 18.75 -5.46 24.87
N GLY A 64 19.62 -6.33 25.39
CA GLY A 64 19.86 -7.68 24.93
C GLY A 64 20.36 -7.81 23.50
N VAL A 65 21.66 -7.64 23.30
CA VAL A 65 22.39 -8.49 22.35
C VAL A 65 22.36 -9.90 22.98
N ARG A 66 21.27 -10.63 22.76
CA ARG A 66 21.27 -12.08 22.99
C ARG A 66 21.98 -12.72 21.78
N ASP A 67 22.66 -13.82 22.01
CA ASP A 67 23.38 -14.67 21.03
C ASP A 67 22.49 -15.27 19.92
N ASP A 68 21.43 -14.61 19.55
CA ASP A 68 20.32 -15.08 18.75
C ASP A 68 20.31 -14.46 17.33
N LEU A 69 21.30 -13.62 16.99
CA LEU A 69 21.39 -12.94 15.71
C LEU A 69 21.80 -13.87 14.57
N GLU A 70 22.62 -14.88 14.86
CA GLU A 70 23.09 -15.86 13.85
C GLU A 70 21.95 -16.66 13.21
N ARG A 71 20.81 -16.79 13.91
CA ARG A 71 19.64 -17.48 13.35
C ARG A 71 19.06 -16.82 12.12
N PHE A 72 19.23 -15.49 11.98
CA PHE A 72 18.72 -14.74 10.84
C PHE A 72 19.50 -14.98 9.54
N ASP A 73 20.73 -15.50 9.66
CA ASP A 73 21.57 -15.84 8.53
C ASP A 73 21.49 -17.33 8.16
N LEU A 74 20.69 -18.13 8.86
CA LEU A 74 20.50 -19.54 8.54
C LEU A 74 19.76 -19.68 7.20
N GLU A 75 20.21 -20.60 6.35
CA GLU A 75 19.65 -20.85 5.03
C GLU A 75 18.15 -21.19 5.08
N SER A 76 17.72 -21.95 6.09
CA SER A 76 16.32 -22.26 6.35
C SER A 76 15.48 -21.01 6.72
N PHE A 77 16.10 -19.99 7.30
CA PHE A 77 15.45 -18.73 7.63
C PHE A 77 15.40 -17.81 6.40
N LEU A 78 16.52 -17.70 5.69
CA LEU A 78 16.62 -16.88 4.48
C LEU A 78 15.67 -17.38 3.39
N SER A 79 15.59 -18.69 3.15
CA SER A 79 14.68 -19.27 2.16
C SER A 79 13.20 -19.03 2.49
N LYS A 80 12.86 -18.88 3.77
CA LYS A 80 11.48 -18.65 4.21
C LYS A 80 11.04 -17.19 4.17
N TYR A 81 11.93 -16.25 4.48
CA TYR A 81 11.56 -14.85 4.70
C TYR A 81 12.21 -13.86 3.75
N VAL A 82 13.23 -14.28 2.99
CA VAL A 82 13.97 -13.40 2.08
C VAL A 82 13.62 -13.75 0.64
N LYS A 83 13.22 -12.73 -0.13
CA LYS A 83 13.02 -12.83 -1.57
C LYS A 83 14.33 -12.46 -2.28
N HIS A 84 14.67 -13.19 -3.33
CA HIS A 84 15.85 -12.90 -4.17
C HIS A 84 15.37 -12.35 -5.51
N ASN A 85 15.71 -11.10 -5.82
CA ASN A 85 15.37 -10.41 -7.06
C ASN A 85 16.63 -9.79 -7.66
N ASP A 86 16.97 -10.13 -8.90
CA ASP A 86 18.06 -9.53 -9.71
C ASP A 86 19.41 -9.34 -8.96
N GLY A 87 19.79 -10.30 -8.12
CA GLY A 87 21.04 -10.25 -7.36
C GLY A 87 20.95 -9.53 -6.01
N PHE A 88 19.80 -8.95 -5.68
CA PHE A 88 19.53 -8.34 -4.37
C PHE A 88 18.59 -9.19 -3.53
N CYS A 89 18.73 -9.04 -2.21
CA CYS A 89 17.85 -9.66 -1.24
C CYS A 89 16.82 -8.66 -0.73
N GLU A 90 15.58 -9.10 -0.54
CA GLU A 90 14.49 -8.30 0.00
C GLU A 90 13.85 -9.01 1.19
N ILE A 91 13.60 -8.28 2.29
CA ILE A 91 12.86 -8.78 3.46
C ILE A 91 11.83 -7.75 3.94
N SER A 92 10.72 -8.27 4.44
CA SER A 92 9.75 -7.49 5.21
C SER A 92 9.93 -7.76 6.70
N LEU A 93 10.23 -6.72 7.47
CA LEU A 93 10.38 -6.77 8.93
C LEU A 93 9.27 -5.98 9.61
N ILE A 94 8.91 -6.37 10.83
CA ILE A 94 8.14 -5.51 11.74
C ILE A 94 9.12 -4.85 12.70
N ILE A 95 9.09 -3.52 12.79
CA ILE A 95 9.92 -2.75 13.72
C ILE A 95 9.05 -2.33 14.91
N GLU A 96 9.36 -2.89 16.08
CA GLU A 96 8.71 -2.50 17.33
C GLU A 96 9.33 -1.24 17.93
N GLY A 97 8.51 -0.43 18.60
CA GLY A 97 8.97 0.81 19.25
C GLY A 97 8.81 2.04 18.37
N ILE A 98 8.21 1.94 17.18
CA ILE A 98 7.86 3.09 16.36
C ILE A 98 6.60 3.75 16.95
N HIS A 99 6.77 4.98 17.46
CA HIS A 99 5.69 5.75 18.07
C HIS A 99 5.33 7.01 17.29
N CYS A 100 6.15 7.41 16.31
CA CYS A 100 5.97 8.64 15.54
C CYS A 100 6.71 8.58 14.21
N SER A 101 6.37 9.49 13.30
CA SER A 101 7.02 9.58 11.98
C SER A 101 8.53 9.85 12.04
N ALA A 102 9.02 10.46 13.12
CA ALA A 102 10.45 10.65 13.29
C ALA A 102 11.19 9.38 13.68
N CYS A 103 10.51 8.44 14.37
CA CYS A 103 11.07 7.11 14.60
C CYS A 103 11.29 6.36 13.27
N VAL A 104 10.33 6.49 12.35
CA VAL A 104 10.44 5.97 10.98
C VAL A 104 11.63 6.60 10.26
N TRP A 105 11.68 7.93 10.25
CA TRP A 105 12.76 8.67 9.61
C TRP A 105 14.14 8.30 10.15
N LEU A 106 14.27 8.11 11.47
CA LEU A 106 15.53 7.73 12.10
C LEU A 106 15.99 6.36 11.61
N ASN A 107 15.11 5.36 11.65
CA ASN A 107 15.42 4.01 11.18
C ASN A 107 15.77 4.01 9.69
N GLU A 108 14.97 4.67 8.84
CA GLU A 108 15.25 4.80 7.41
C GLU A 108 16.61 5.47 7.16
N LYS A 109 16.94 6.54 7.92
CA LYS A 109 18.18 7.30 7.75
C LYS A 109 19.43 6.54 8.20
N VAL A 110 19.33 5.79 9.30
CA VAL A 110 20.46 5.01 9.80
C VAL A 110 20.73 3.81 8.91
N LEU A 111 19.66 3.11 8.49
CA LEU A 111 19.80 1.95 7.60
C LEU A 111 20.31 2.34 6.21
N SER A 112 19.78 3.42 5.61
CA SER A 112 20.21 3.88 4.28
C SER A 112 21.67 4.37 4.21
N LYS A 113 22.32 4.58 5.34
CA LYS A 113 23.74 4.91 5.42
C LYS A 113 24.66 3.68 5.47
N GLN A 114 24.11 2.51 5.74
CA GLN A 114 24.89 1.26 5.79
C GLN A 114 25.28 0.84 4.38
N GLU A 115 26.55 0.50 4.20
CA GLU A 115 27.05 -0.04 2.94
C GLU A 115 26.39 -1.38 2.63
N GLY A 116 25.90 -1.55 1.40
CA GLY A 116 25.15 -2.74 1.00
C GLY A 116 23.62 -2.62 1.10
N ILE A 117 23.06 -1.57 1.71
CA ILE A 117 21.63 -1.29 1.69
C ILE A 117 21.26 -0.51 0.43
N VAL A 118 20.34 -1.06 -0.36
CA VAL A 118 19.84 -0.46 -1.61
C VAL A 118 18.60 0.39 -1.38
N GLU A 119 17.62 -0.14 -0.65
CA GLU A 119 16.38 0.55 -0.36
C GLU A 119 15.88 0.21 1.05
N VAL A 120 15.37 1.22 1.75
CA VAL A 120 14.66 1.07 3.02
C VAL A 120 13.40 1.89 2.99
N SER A 121 12.28 1.26 3.22
CA SER A 121 11.00 1.94 3.35
C SER A 121 10.24 1.39 4.56
N ILE A 122 9.85 2.28 5.48
CA ILE A 122 9.15 1.90 6.70
C ILE A 122 7.78 2.54 6.73
N ASN A 123 6.75 1.72 6.82
CA ASN A 123 5.39 2.18 6.95
C ASN A 123 5.06 2.48 8.41
N TYR A 124 4.79 3.76 8.70
CA TYR A 124 4.40 4.20 10.03
C TYR A 124 3.11 3.55 10.54
N SER A 125 2.18 3.20 9.63
CA SER A 125 0.83 2.74 10.02
C SER A 125 0.79 1.30 10.52
N ASN A 126 1.62 0.42 9.94
CA ASN A 126 1.67 -1.00 10.30
C ASN A 126 3.05 -1.43 10.83
N HIS A 127 3.99 -0.48 10.94
CA HIS A 127 5.37 -0.69 11.41
C HIS A 127 6.16 -1.70 10.57
N LYS A 128 5.69 -2.03 9.36
CA LYS A 128 6.42 -2.87 8.44
C LYS A 128 7.55 -2.08 7.79
N ALA A 129 8.73 -2.68 7.74
CA ALA A 129 9.90 -2.19 7.02
C ALA A 129 10.18 -3.14 5.87
N LYS A 130 10.24 -2.60 4.67
CA LYS A 130 10.78 -3.28 3.49
C LYS A 130 12.24 -2.86 3.35
N ILE A 131 13.14 -3.82 3.32
CA ILE A 131 14.58 -3.59 3.20
C ILE A 131 15.10 -4.41 2.03
N VAL A 132 15.77 -3.73 1.10
CA VAL A 132 16.47 -4.34 -0.03
C VAL A 132 17.97 -4.13 0.15
N TRP A 133 18.74 -5.22 0.07
CA TRP A 133 20.18 -5.14 0.29
C TRP A 133 20.97 -6.12 -0.59
N ASP A 134 22.25 -5.85 -0.71
CA ASP A 134 23.22 -6.74 -1.35
C ASP A 134 23.79 -7.73 -0.30
N ALA A 135 23.40 -9.00 -0.42
CA ALA A 135 23.81 -10.05 0.50
C ALA A 135 25.33 -10.34 0.45
N SER A 136 26.02 -9.91 -0.60
CA SER A 136 27.48 -10.03 -0.69
C SER A 136 28.22 -9.01 0.19
N THR A 137 27.55 -7.89 0.50
CA THR A 137 28.11 -6.75 1.24
C THR A 137 27.69 -6.75 2.71
N ILE A 138 26.41 -7.00 3.01
CA ILE A 138 25.86 -6.96 4.38
C ILE A 138 24.93 -8.15 4.64
N LYS A 139 25.03 -8.74 5.84
CA LYS A 139 24.18 -9.85 6.28
C LYS A 139 22.90 -9.36 6.95
N LEU A 140 21.83 -10.17 6.93
CA LEU A 140 20.56 -9.84 7.58
C LEU A 140 20.72 -9.65 9.10
N SER A 141 21.54 -10.45 9.75
CA SER A 141 21.88 -10.29 11.18
C SER A 141 22.40 -8.90 11.51
N GLN A 142 23.28 -8.34 10.67
CA GLN A 142 23.86 -7.01 10.84
C GLN A 142 22.82 -5.90 10.65
N ILE A 143 21.88 -6.07 9.72
CA ILE A 143 20.75 -5.15 9.50
C ILE A 143 19.87 -5.10 10.76
N ILE A 144 19.53 -6.28 11.30
CA ILE A 144 18.71 -6.38 12.52
C ILE A 144 19.47 -5.82 13.74
N GLU A 145 20.77 -6.07 13.83
CA GLU A 145 21.63 -5.50 14.86
C GLU A 145 21.66 -3.97 14.80
N THR A 146 21.76 -3.40 13.61
CA THR A 146 21.69 -1.94 13.41
C THR A 146 20.38 -1.37 13.92
N ILE A 147 19.23 -1.98 13.59
CA ILE A 147 17.92 -1.56 14.10
C ILE A 147 17.87 -1.64 15.63
N ARG A 148 18.41 -2.71 16.21
CA ARG A 148 18.45 -2.90 17.67
C ARG A 148 19.37 -1.90 18.36
N SER A 149 20.48 -1.53 17.73
CA SER A 149 21.46 -0.57 18.27
C SER A 149 20.88 0.83 18.50
N ILE A 150 19.89 1.22 17.68
CA ILE A 150 19.17 2.50 17.79
C ILE A 150 17.94 2.42 18.68
N GLY A 151 17.75 1.29 19.38
CA GLY A 151 16.72 1.14 20.43
C GLY A 151 15.38 0.59 19.94
N TYR A 152 15.32 0.01 18.74
CA TYR A 152 14.13 -0.65 18.19
C TYR A 152 14.37 -2.16 18.10
N ASN A 153 13.28 -2.95 18.09
CA ASN A 153 13.34 -4.37 17.79
C ASN A 153 12.81 -4.64 16.38
N ALA A 154 13.46 -5.57 15.66
CA ALA A 154 13.01 -6.01 14.35
C ALA A 154 12.78 -7.53 14.33
N TYR A 155 11.67 -7.92 13.70
CA TYR A 155 11.28 -9.31 13.51
C TYR A 155 10.79 -9.50 12.08
N PRO A 156 10.99 -10.70 11.48
CA PRO A 156 10.39 -11.03 10.20
C PRO A 156 8.88 -10.87 10.25
N TYR A 157 8.33 -10.38 9.18
CA TYR A 157 6.89 -10.34 9.04
C TYR A 157 6.36 -11.75 8.81
N ASP A 158 5.56 -12.23 9.77
CA ASP A 158 4.76 -13.43 9.67
C ASP A 158 3.30 -13.04 9.91
N PRO A 159 2.39 -13.23 8.94
CA PRO A 159 0.99 -12.82 9.07
C PRO A 159 0.31 -13.35 10.33
N LYS A 160 0.57 -14.60 10.72
CA LYS A 160 -0.03 -15.21 11.92
C LYS A 160 0.49 -14.59 13.22
N SER A 161 1.80 -14.39 13.34
CA SER A 161 2.41 -13.77 14.53
C SER A 161 2.17 -12.25 14.59
N GLY A 162 1.97 -11.60 13.44
CA GLY A 162 1.63 -10.19 13.32
C GLY A 162 0.28 -9.87 13.97
N GLU A 163 -0.73 -10.69 13.75
CA GLU A 163 -2.07 -10.50 14.32
C GLU A 163 -2.10 -10.69 15.85
N GLU A 164 -1.41 -11.67 16.37
CA GLU A 164 -1.30 -11.89 17.83
C GLU A 164 -0.65 -10.70 18.54
N ARG A 165 0.43 -10.13 17.94
CA ARG A 165 1.13 -8.96 18.48
C ARG A 165 0.28 -7.69 18.38
N ALA A 166 -0.41 -7.46 17.27
CA ALA A 166 -1.34 -6.35 17.11
C ALA A 166 -2.48 -6.44 18.13
N ASN A 167 -2.97 -7.64 18.42
CA ASN A 167 -3.98 -7.89 19.45
C ASN A 167 -3.42 -7.65 20.86
N ALA A 168 -2.16 -8.01 21.14
CA ALA A 168 -1.51 -7.73 22.41
C ALA A 168 -1.33 -6.21 22.65
N ALA A 169 -0.84 -5.49 21.63
CA ALA A 169 -0.73 -4.03 21.68
C ALA A 169 -2.11 -3.38 21.92
N ARG A 170 -3.16 -3.85 21.24
CA ARG A 170 -4.53 -3.36 21.44
C ARG A 170 -5.04 -3.60 22.87
N ARG A 171 -4.75 -4.77 23.45
CA ARG A 171 -5.12 -5.06 24.86
C ARG A 171 -4.40 -4.12 25.81
N GLU A 172 -3.14 -3.81 25.55
CA GLU A 172 -2.38 -2.84 26.34
C GLU A 172 -3.01 -1.43 26.27
N TYR A 173 -3.32 -0.95 25.07
CA TYR A 173 -4.02 0.33 24.89
C TYR A 173 -5.39 0.34 25.56
N TYR A 174 -6.16 -0.75 25.43
CA TYR A 174 -7.46 -0.87 26.08
C TYR A 174 -7.36 -0.85 27.61
N SER A 175 -6.41 -1.58 28.20
CA SER A 175 -6.21 -1.56 29.65
C SER A 175 -5.80 -0.18 30.19
N LYS A 176 -4.93 0.53 29.46
CA LYS A 176 -4.56 1.91 29.80
C LYS A 176 -5.74 2.87 29.71
N LEU A 177 -6.60 2.71 28.71
CA LEU A 177 -7.81 3.50 28.55
C LEU A 177 -8.80 3.25 29.71
N LEU A 178 -9.01 2.00 30.11
CA LEU A 178 -9.89 1.66 31.22
C LEU A 178 -9.42 2.29 32.54
N VAL A 179 -8.12 2.26 32.84
CA VAL A 179 -7.56 2.93 34.02
C VAL A 179 -7.80 4.44 33.97
N GLY A 180 -7.57 5.06 32.81
CA GLY A 180 -7.86 6.48 32.61
C GLY A 180 -9.33 6.83 32.81
N ILE A 181 -10.26 6.07 32.20
CA ILE A 181 -11.71 6.29 32.37
C ILE A 181 -12.12 6.13 33.84
N PHE A 182 -11.70 5.03 34.48
CA PHE A 182 -12.03 4.79 35.89
C PHE A 182 -11.56 5.93 36.79
N ALA A 183 -10.30 6.35 36.65
CA ALA A 183 -9.75 7.43 37.43
C ALA A 183 -10.47 8.76 37.16
N THR A 184 -10.69 9.09 35.86
CA THR A 184 -11.37 10.34 35.48
C THR A 184 -12.80 10.41 36.05
N MET A 185 -13.57 9.33 35.95
CA MET A 185 -14.94 9.29 36.52
C MET A 185 -14.94 9.53 38.03
N ASN A 186 -14.02 8.90 38.75
CA ASN A 186 -13.98 9.06 40.23
C ASN A 186 -13.48 10.46 40.61
N VAL A 187 -12.43 10.98 39.94
CA VAL A 187 -11.94 12.34 40.20
C VAL A 187 -13.01 13.38 39.83
N MET A 188 -13.84 13.14 38.82
CA MET A 188 -14.94 14.02 38.49
C MET A 188 -15.98 14.10 39.63
N TRP A 189 -16.33 12.96 40.24
CA TRP A 189 -17.22 12.98 41.41
C TRP A 189 -16.63 13.75 42.58
N ILE A 190 -15.32 13.62 42.82
CA ILE A 190 -14.58 14.39 43.81
C ILE A 190 -14.65 15.89 43.49
N ALA A 191 -14.39 16.26 42.22
CA ALA A 191 -14.47 17.66 41.80
C ALA A 191 -15.88 18.25 41.97
N ILE A 192 -16.93 17.52 41.61
CA ILE A 192 -18.31 17.95 41.83
C ILE A 192 -18.58 18.21 43.31
N ALA A 193 -18.14 17.31 44.21
CA ALA A 193 -18.27 17.50 45.65
C ALA A 193 -17.52 18.75 46.13
N GLN A 194 -16.31 19.02 45.60
CA GLN A 194 -15.52 20.21 45.95
C GLN A 194 -16.19 21.50 45.43
N TYR A 195 -16.70 21.52 44.22
CA TYR A 195 -17.42 22.68 43.66
C TYR A 195 -18.73 22.95 44.43
N ALA A 196 -19.47 21.88 44.77
CA ALA A 196 -20.64 22.03 45.62
C ALA A 196 -20.27 22.58 47.02
N GLY A 197 -19.18 22.08 47.59
CA GLY A 197 -18.64 22.52 48.88
C GLY A 197 -18.17 23.99 48.90
N TYR A 198 -17.74 24.52 47.79
CA TYR A 198 -17.38 25.94 47.62
C TYR A 198 -18.60 26.87 47.91
N PHE A 199 -19.79 26.46 47.46
CA PHE A 199 -21.02 27.22 47.68
C PHE A 199 -21.64 27.00 49.05
N THR A 200 -21.37 25.83 49.67
CA THR A 200 -22.01 25.45 50.94
C THR A 200 -21.12 25.60 52.19
N GLY A 201 -19.82 25.95 52.00
CA GLY A 201 -18.85 26.09 53.07
C GLY A 201 -18.28 24.74 53.53
N MET A 202 -17.37 24.15 52.78
CA MET A 202 -16.70 22.88 53.11
C MET A 202 -15.60 23.09 54.14
N GLN A 203 -15.51 22.20 55.14
CA GLN A 203 -14.42 22.20 56.11
C GLN A 203 -13.07 21.88 55.47
N ASP A 204 -12.00 22.57 55.83
CA ASP A 204 -10.65 22.39 55.25
C ASP A 204 -10.13 20.96 55.39
N ASN A 205 -10.48 20.23 56.43
CA ASN A 205 -10.10 18.83 56.57
C ASN A 205 -10.70 17.94 55.48
N ILE A 206 -11.97 18.16 55.15
CA ILE A 206 -12.65 17.40 54.10
C ILE A 206 -12.04 17.74 52.73
N LYS A 207 -11.80 19.03 52.46
CA LYS A 207 -11.13 19.50 51.25
C LYS A 207 -9.76 18.83 51.07
N ASN A 208 -8.94 18.75 52.15
CA ASN A 208 -7.64 18.09 52.09
C ASN A 208 -7.74 16.58 51.79
N ILE A 209 -8.70 15.87 52.37
CA ILE A 209 -8.94 14.45 52.11
C ILE A 209 -9.33 14.25 50.66
N LEU A 210 -10.23 15.07 50.10
CA LEU A 210 -10.66 15.00 48.72
C LEU A 210 -9.51 15.32 47.76
N ASN A 211 -8.67 16.33 48.07
CA ASN A 211 -7.48 16.64 47.26
C ASN A 211 -6.50 15.45 47.22
N PHE A 212 -6.27 14.82 48.39
CA PHE A 212 -5.41 13.65 48.46
C PHE A 212 -5.99 12.46 47.68
N ALA A 213 -7.29 12.21 47.77
CA ALA A 213 -7.94 11.16 46.99
C ALA A 213 -7.82 11.44 45.46
N ALA A 214 -8.04 12.68 45.04
CA ALA A 214 -7.85 13.07 43.64
C ALA A 214 -6.39 12.88 43.16
N PHE A 215 -5.41 13.24 43.98
CA PHE A 215 -3.98 13.00 43.74
C PHE A 215 -3.68 11.51 43.54
N VAL A 216 -4.16 10.63 44.42
CA VAL A 216 -3.94 9.18 44.34
C VAL A 216 -4.49 8.60 43.04
N LEU A 217 -5.63 9.08 42.56
CA LEU A 217 -6.24 8.64 41.30
C LEU A 217 -5.58 9.27 40.07
N ALA A 218 -5.16 10.53 40.14
CA ALA A 218 -4.52 11.22 39.03
C ALA A 218 -3.12 10.68 38.73
N THR A 219 -2.38 10.24 39.74
CA THR A 219 -1.01 9.74 39.59
C THR A 219 -0.90 8.51 38.65
N PRO A 220 -1.68 7.43 38.84
CA PRO A 220 -1.70 6.31 37.89
C PRO A 220 -2.14 6.74 36.46
N THR A 221 -3.09 7.67 36.38
CA THR A 221 -3.55 8.16 35.08
C THR A 221 -2.42 8.86 34.34
N LEU A 222 -1.68 9.73 35.03
CA LEU A 222 -0.56 10.45 34.43
C LEU A 222 0.56 9.49 33.98
N PHE A 223 1.02 8.58 34.86
CA PHE A 223 2.20 7.76 34.56
C PHE A 223 1.90 6.45 33.87
N TYR A 224 0.75 5.82 34.05
CA TYR A 224 0.40 4.58 33.38
C TYR A 224 -0.36 4.84 32.05
N THR A 225 -1.50 5.54 32.11
CA THR A 225 -2.24 5.89 30.87
C THR A 225 -1.43 6.86 30.02
N GLY A 226 -0.84 7.89 30.63
CA GLY A 226 -0.01 8.89 29.97
C GLY A 226 1.37 8.41 29.53
N SER A 227 1.81 7.20 29.91
CA SER A 227 3.14 6.65 29.57
C SER A 227 3.51 6.74 28.10
N VAL A 228 2.53 6.62 27.21
CA VAL A 228 2.73 6.70 25.76
C VAL A 228 3.21 8.10 25.37
N TYR A 229 2.64 9.16 25.96
CA TYR A 229 3.02 10.55 25.70
C TYR A 229 4.40 10.87 26.26
N PHE A 230 4.73 10.36 27.45
CA PHE A 230 6.07 10.54 28.03
C PHE A 230 7.15 9.84 27.22
N LYS A 231 6.88 8.62 26.73
CA LYS A 231 7.79 7.92 25.83
C LYS A 231 7.96 8.70 24.52
N GLY A 232 6.87 9.14 23.90
CA GLY A 232 6.90 9.95 22.68
C GLY A 232 7.62 11.29 22.87
N ALA A 233 7.38 11.99 23.97
CA ALA A 233 8.06 13.24 24.32
C ALA A 233 9.57 13.02 24.55
N TYR A 234 9.95 11.95 25.21
CA TYR A 234 11.36 11.62 25.43
C TYR A 234 12.10 11.42 24.10
N TYR A 235 11.54 10.62 23.19
CA TYR A 235 12.15 10.40 21.87
C TYR A 235 12.16 11.67 21.02
N SER A 236 11.10 12.48 21.08
CA SER A 236 11.03 13.79 20.40
C SER A 236 12.14 14.73 20.89
N PHE A 237 12.32 14.81 22.18
CA PHE A 237 13.36 15.64 22.78
C PHE A 237 14.78 15.16 22.43
N LYS A 238 14.98 13.83 22.47
CA LYS A 238 16.25 13.21 22.08
C LYS A 238 16.64 13.54 20.64
N HIS A 239 15.65 13.62 19.73
CA HIS A 239 15.86 13.89 18.30
C HIS A 239 15.64 15.36 17.89
N ARG A 240 15.52 16.28 18.88
CA ARG A 240 15.39 17.73 18.67
C ARG A 240 14.24 18.17 17.78
N TYR A 241 13.11 17.49 17.84
CA TYR A 241 11.88 17.94 17.22
C TYR A 241 10.77 17.97 18.26
N VAL A 242 9.74 18.76 17.98
CA VAL A 242 8.57 18.86 18.86
C VAL A 242 7.44 18.05 18.27
N SER A 243 6.97 17.05 19.02
CA SER A 243 5.82 16.23 18.64
C SER A 243 4.58 16.62 19.45
N MET A 244 3.43 16.10 19.02
CA MET A 244 2.19 16.15 19.74
C MET A 244 2.32 15.58 21.17
N ASP A 245 3.04 14.45 21.29
CA ASP A 245 3.23 13.79 22.58
C ASP A 245 3.98 14.69 23.57
N THR A 246 4.91 15.52 23.07
CA THR A 246 5.63 16.51 23.87
C THR A 246 4.68 17.59 24.41
N LEU A 247 3.74 18.07 23.57
CA LEU A 247 2.75 19.08 23.98
C LEU A 247 1.85 18.54 25.11
N VAL A 248 1.30 17.33 24.92
CA VAL A 248 0.41 16.69 25.90
C VAL A 248 1.16 16.39 27.21
N ALA A 249 2.34 15.78 27.12
CA ALA A 249 3.16 15.46 28.28
C ALA A 249 3.54 16.73 29.09
N THR A 250 3.92 17.81 28.39
CA THR A 250 4.27 19.07 29.04
C THR A 250 3.05 19.71 29.72
N GLY A 251 1.91 19.80 29.03
CA GLY A 251 0.68 20.36 29.59
C GLY A 251 0.18 19.60 30.81
N ALA A 252 0.10 18.26 30.71
CA ALA A 252 -0.32 17.43 31.84
C ALA A 252 0.66 17.49 33.02
N SER A 253 1.98 17.49 32.77
CA SER A 253 3.00 17.59 33.83
C SER A 253 2.95 18.92 34.53
N LEU A 254 2.82 20.04 33.79
CA LEU A 254 2.71 21.36 34.39
C LEU A 254 1.46 21.47 35.28
N THR A 255 0.31 20.99 34.83
CA THR A 255 -0.93 20.96 35.62
C THR A 255 -0.79 20.11 36.87
N TYR A 256 -0.16 18.92 36.74
CA TYR A 256 0.06 18.03 37.86
C TYR A 256 1.01 18.63 38.90
N LEU A 257 2.15 19.19 38.49
CA LEU A 257 3.11 19.83 39.40
C LEU A 257 2.51 21.05 40.11
N PHE A 258 1.72 21.86 39.36
CA PHE A 258 1.00 22.97 39.99
C PHE A 258 -0.02 22.49 41.01
N SER A 259 -0.79 21.45 40.70
CA SER A 259 -1.76 20.87 41.65
C SER A 259 -1.10 20.29 42.91
N LEU A 260 0.10 19.68 42.76
CA LEU A 260 0.92 19.24 43.90
C LEU A 260 1.36 20.44 44.75
N TYR A 261 1.88 21.49 44.13
CA TYR A 261 2.27 22.72 44.82
C TYR A 261 1.08 23.31 45.59
N ALA A 262 -0.08 23.46 44.92
CA ALA A 262 -1.30 23.98 45.53
C ALA A 262 -1.79 23.12 46.70
N MET A 263 -1.72 21.80 46.59
CA MET A 263 -2.10 20.86 47.66
C MET A 263 -1.20 20.98 48.91
N PHE A 264 0.12 21.12 48.71
CA PHE A 264 1.07 21.23 49.84
C PHE A 264 1.07 22.62 50.51
N THR A 265 0.95 23.67 49.68
CA THR A 265 0.96 25.04 50.19
C THR A 265 -0.40 25.53 50.67
N LYS A 266 -1.49 24.83 50.32
CA LYS A 266 -2.89 25.22 50.59
C LYS A 266 -3.22 26.62 50.04
N SER A 267 -2.48 27.09 49.05
CA SER A 267 -2.52 28.48 48.57
C SER A 267 -3.46 28.67 47.36
N ALA A 268 -3.85 27.59 46.67
CA ALA A 268 -4.66 27.64 45.45
C ALA A 268 -5.53 26.39 45.29
N GLU A 269 -6.38 26.39 44.27
CA GLU A 269 -7.17 25.20 43.91
C GLU A 269 -6.31 24.14 43.22
N VAL A 270 -6.70 22.85 43.37
CA VAL A 270 -6.04 21.73 42.70
C VAL A 270 -6.78 21.39 41.41
N TYR A 271 -6.05 20.97 40.37
CA TYR A 271 -6.56 20.64 39.04
C TYR A 271 -6.24 19.20 38.62
N PHE A 272 -6.33 18.23 39.56
CA PHE A 272 -6.15 16.80 39.26
C PHE A 272 -7.23 16.25 38.33
N ASP A 273 -8.43 16.82 38.36
CA ASP A 273 -9.51 16.57 37.38
C ASP A 273 -9.07 16.91 35.99
N SER A 274 -8.48 18.06 35.78
CA SER A 274 -7.97 18.49 34.47
C SER A 274 -6.84 17.59 33.97
N VAL A 275 -5.93 17.15 34.86
CA VAL A 275 -4.86 16.18 34.51
C VAL A 275 -5.45 14.87 34.00
N THR A 276 -6.38 14.27 34.76
CA THR A 276 -6.99 12.99 34.38
C THR A 276 -7.79 13.11 33.08
N MET A 277 -8.53 14.22 32.90
CA MET A 277 -9.31 14.48 31.70
C MET A 277 -8.43 14.66 30.45
N ILE A 278 -7.39 15.52 30.55
CA ILE A 278 -6.49 15.75 29.41
C ILE A 278 -5.90 14.40 28.95
N ILE A 279 -5.30 13.64 29.86
CA ILE A 279 -4.68 12.37 29.52
C ILE A 279 -5.70 11.38 28.96
N THR A 280 -6.86 11.23 29.60
CA THR A 280 -7.86 10.23 29.21
C THR A 280 -8.53 10.56 27.90
N PHE A 281 -8.94 11.82 27.66
CA PHE A 281 -9.61 12.21 26.41
C PHE A 281 -8.64 12.15 25.22
N VAL A 282 -7.40 12.64 25.40
CA VAL A 282 -6.39 12.55 24.33
C VAL A 282 -6.06 11.09 24.03
N PHE A 283 -5.97 10.25 25.08
CA PHE A 283 -5.73 8.83 24.92
C PHE A 283 -6.90 8.09 24.26
N ALA A 284 -8.15 8.45 24.60
CA ALA A 284 -9.34 7.93 23.94
C ALA A 284 -9.34 8.28 22.45
N GLY A 285 -8.99 9.52 22.10
CA GLY A 285 -8.81 9.94 20.70
C GLY A 285 -7.75 9.09 19.98
N LYS A 286 -6.61 8.86 20.61
CA LYS A 286 -5.53 8.01 20.07
C LYS A 286 -5.94 6.54 19.94
N TYR A 287 -6.69 6.02 20.87
CA TYR A 287 -7.23 4.65 20.80
C TYR A 287 -8.23 4.50 19.65
N LEU A 288 -9.14 5.46 19.47
CA LEU A 288 -10.06 5.50 18.31
C LEU A 288 -9.32 5.60 16.98
N GLU A 289 -8.23 6.35 16.94
CA GLU A 289 -7.32 6.41 15.80
C GLU A 289 -6.78 5.02 15.46
N VAL A 290 -6.21 4.33 16.45
CA VAL A 290 -5.65 2.97 16.29
C VAL A 290 -6.73 1.99 15.81
N LEU A 291 -7.94 2.04 16.38
CA LEU A 291 -9.07 1.20 15.96
C LEU A 291 -9.49 1.45 14.52
N THR A 292 -9.58 2.71 14.13
CA THR A 292 -10.04 3.08 12.79
C THR A 292 -8.99 2.74 11.73
N ARG A 293 -7.73 2.98 12.05
CA ARG A 293 -6.60 2.62 11.21
C ARG A 293 -6.56 1.10 10.99
N LYS A 294 -6.75 0.31 12.07
CA LYS A 294 -6.88 -1.15 11.97
C LYS A 294 -8.04 -1.56 11.05
N LYS A 295 -9.22 -0.96 11.19
CA LYS A 295 -10.38 -1.30 10.35
C LYS A 295 -10.15 -1.04 8.86
N ALA A 296 -9.33 -0.05 8.51
CA ALA A 296 -8.91 0.21 7.13
C ALA A 296 -7.88 -0.83 6.65
N VAL A 297 -6.93 -1.21 7.52
CA VAL A 297 -5.92 -2.25 7.24
C VAL A 297 -6.56 -3.65 7.21
N ASP A 298 -7.43 -3.99 8.18
CA ASP A 298 -8.16 -5.28 8.21
C ASP A 298 -8.93 -5.55 6.91
N THR A 299 -9.39 -4.51 6.23
CA THR A 299 -10.04 -4.64 4.92
C THR A 299 -9.06 -5.15 3.85
N LEU A 300 -7.79 -4.80 3.94
CA LEU A 300 -6.71 -5.23 3.05
C LEU A 300 -6.12 -6.57 3.51
N ASP A 301 -5.93 -6.75 4.82
CA ASP A 301 -5.44 -8.00 5.41
C ASP A 301 -6.45 -9.16 5.25
N ALA A 302 -7.76 -8.88 5.20
CA ALA A 302 -8.79 -9.87 4.88
C ALA A 302 -8.63 -10.47 3.48
N PHE A 303 -7.99 -9.75 2.55
CA PHE A 303 -7.58 -10.31 1.27
C PHE A 303 -6.48 -11.35 1.45
N GLY A 304 -5.42 -11.04 2.19
CA GLY A 304 -4.26 -11.93 2.39
C GLY A 304 -4.57 -13.17 3.26
N SER A 305 -5.39 -13.01 4.30
CA SER A 305 -5.74 -14.09 5.22
C SER A 305 -6.80 -15.08 4.70
N ALA A 306 -7.36 -14.79 3.52
CA ALA A 306 -8.44 -15.59 2.94
C ALA A 306 -7.97 -16.86 2.20
N MET A 307 -6.66 -17.12 2.09
CA MET A 307 -6.13 -18.29 1.39
C MET A 307 -5.98 -19.50 2.30
N PRO A 308 -6.25 -20.71 1.79
CA PRO A 308 -5.98 -21.94 2.52
C PRO A 308 -4.47 -22.09 2.73
N SER A 309 -4.08 -22.55 3.91
CA SER A 309 -2.67 -22.85 4.24
C SER A 309 -2.22 -24.21 3.72
N GLU A 310 -3.17 -25.08 3.39
CA GLU A 310 -2.94 -26.45 2.94
C GLU A 310 -3.88 -26.79 1.78
N VAL A 311 -3.43 -27.64 0.87
CA VAL A 311 -4.20 -28.15 -0.27
C VAL A 311 -4.08 -29.65 -0.36
N MET A 312 -5.07 -30.29 -0.97
CA MET A 312 -5.09 -31.74 -1.22
C MET A 312 -4.32 -32.04 -2.50
N VAL A 313 -3.14 -32.62 -2.37
CA VAL A 313 -2.31 -33.07 -3.50
C VAL A 313 -2.51 -34.54 -3.74
N ILE A 314 -2.57 -34.94 -5.02
CA ILE A 314 -2.70 -36.34 -5.45
C ILE A 314 -1.36 -36.78 -6.06
N LYS A 315 -0.68 -37.73 -5.42
CA LYS A 315 0.54 -38.39 -5.95
C LYS A 315 0.24 -39.87 -6.23
N GLY A 316 0.03 -40.19 -7.50
CA GLY A 316 -0.40 -41.52 -7.90
C GLY A 316 -1.81 -41.85 -7.36
N ASN A 317 -1.95 -42.82 -6.43
CA ASN A 317 -3.21 -43.16 -5.78
C ASN A 317 -3.36 -42.59 -4.37
N GLU A 318 -2.36 -41.90 -3.85
CA GLU A 318 -2.38 -41.34 -2.50
C GLU A 318 -2.81 -39.87 -2.52
N LYS A 319 -3.70 -39.53 -1.56
CA LYS A 319 -4.14 -38.15 -1.33
C LYS A 319 -3.57 -37.66 0.00
N SER A 320 -2.89 -36.54 0.01
CA SER A 320 -2.33 -35.95 1.22
C SER A 320 -2.55 -34.46 1.25
N PHE A 321 -2.78 -33.89 2.45
CA PHE A 321 -2.72 -32.45 2.66
C PHE A 321 -1.26 -31.99 2.72
N VAL A 322 -0.93 -31.02 1.89
CA VAL A 322 0.41 -30.44 1.78
C VAL A 322 0.28 -28.94 1.97
N SER A 323 1.26 -28.33 2.67
CA SER A 323 1.33 -26.88 2.75
C SER A 323 1.40 -26.28 1.35
N VAL A 324 0.65 -25.22 1.12
CA VAL A 324 0.59 -24.53 -0.17
C VAL A 324 1.97 -24.09 -0.67
N ASP A 325 2.86 -23.71 0.26
CA ASP A 325 4.24 -23.29 -0.04
C ASP A 325 5.14 -24.45 -0.52
N ALA A 326 4.75 -25.70 -0.23
CA ALA A 326 5.52 -26.89 -0.57
C ALA A 326 5.02 -27.59 -1.86
N VAL A 327 3.99 -27.05 -2.51
CA VAL A 327 3.45 -27.60 -3.75
C VAL A 327 4.34 -27.21 -4.93
N GLU A 328 4.76 -28.21 -5.70
CA GLU A 328 5.59 -28.01 -6.89
C GLU A 328 4.74 -27.77 -8.16
N VAL A 329 5.35 -27.16 -9.15
CA VAL A 329 4.72 -26.96 -10.47
C VAL A 329 4.51 -28.31 -11.15
N GLY A 330 3.29 -28.54 -11.67
CA GLY A 330 2.89 -29.77 -12.35
C GLY A 330 2.23 -30.80 -11.43
N GLU A 331 2.16 -30.58 -10.12
CA GLU A 331 1.41 -31.44 -9.19
C GLU A 331 -0.10 -31.33 -9.41
N LEU A 332 -0.80 -32.42 -9.15
CA LEU A 332 -2.25 -32.50 -9.28
C LEU A 332 -2.91 -32.19 -7.95
N VAL A 333 -3.75 -31.14 -7.95
CA VAL A 333 -4.47 -30.66 -6.77
C VAL A 333 -5.96 -30.94 -6.94
N GLU A 334 -6.61 -31.40 -5.88
CA GLU A 334 -8.07 -31.63 -5.83
C GLU A 334 -8.72 -30.55 -4.98
N ILE A 335 -9.77 -29.93 -5.51
CA ILE A 335 -10.63 -28.96 -4.82
C ILE A 335 -12.08 -29.42 -4.84
N ARG A 336 -12.81 -29.07 -3.79
CA ARG A 336 -14.21 -29.42 -3.59
C ARG A 336 -15.11 -28.21 -3.68
N PRO A 337 -16.43 -28.38 -3.83
CA PRO A 337 -17.36 -27.27 -3.71
C PRO A 337 -17.16 -26.49 -2.41
N GLY A 338 -17.03 -25.15 -2.54
CA GLY A 338 -16.73 -24.23 -1.45
C GLY A 338 -15.24 -23.99 -1.19
N ASP A 339 -14.33 -24.78 -1.76
CA ASP A 339 -12.90 -24.60 -1.59
C ASP A 339 -12.38 -23.46 -2.48
N LYS A 340 -11.35 -22.77 -1.97
CA LYS A 340 -10.61 -21.77 -2.75
C LYS A 340 -9.46 -22.43 -3.51
N VAL A 341 -9.29 -22.01 -4.75
CA VAL A 341 -8.10 -22.32 -5.55
C VAL A 341 -6.91 -21.59 -4.94
N ALA A 342 -5.93 -22.34 -4.43
CA ALA A 342 -4.77 -21.78 -3.76
C ALA A 342 -3.64 -21.35 -4.72
N ILE A 343 -3.47 -22.08 -5.82
CA ILE A 343 -2.38 -21.92 -6.79
C ILE A 343 -2.98 -21.94 -8.19
N ASP A 344 -2.44 -21.10 -9.09
CA ASP A 344 -2.88 -21.07 -10.49
C ASP A 344 -2.65 -22.42 -11.18
N GLY A 345 -3.58 -22.84 -12.03
CA GLY A 345 -3.48 -24.12 -12.71
C GLY A 345 -4.39 -24.26 -13.91
N VAL A 346 -4.35 -25.47 -14.49
CA VAL A 346 -5.22 -25.89 -15.61
C VAL A 346 -6.04 -27.10 -15.18
N ILE A 347 -7.33 -27.07 -15.43
CA ILE A 347 -8.24 -28.17 -15.11
C ILE A 347 -7.87 -29.40 -15.94
N VAL A 348 -7.69 -30.54 -15.28
CA VAL A 348 -7.37 -31.82 -15.90
C VAL A 348 -8.59 -32.72 -15.91
N GLU A 349 -9.45 -32.63 -14.88
CA GLU A 349 -10.64 -33.47 -14.73
C GLU A 349 -11.74 -32.69 -14.04
N GLY A 350 -12.93 -32.68 -14.64
CA GLY A 350 -14.15 -32.09 -14.11
C GLY A 350 -14.48 -30.76 -14.81
N GLU A 351 -15.73 -30.33 -14.59
CA GLU A 351 -16.30 -29.07 -15.03
C GLU A 351 -17.05 -28.45 -13.87
N GLY A 352 -16.86 -27.13 -13.62
CA GLY A 352 -17.55 -26.47 -12.52
C GLY A 352 -17.59 -24.94 -12.64
N SER A 353 -18.47 -24.35 -11.84
CA SER A 353 -18.65 -22.89 -11.76
C SER A 353 -17.71 -22.31 -10.73
N PHE A 354 -17.04 -21.23 -11.11
CA PHE A 354 -16.10 -20.52 -10.24
C PHE A 354 -16.55 -19.11 -9.97
N ASP A 355 -16.50 -18.70 -8.70
CA ASP A 355 -16.69 -17.30 -8.28
C ASP A 355 -15.35 -16.56 -8.31
N PHE A 356 -15.28 -15.52 -9.13
CA PHE A 356 -14.13 -14.65 -9.30
C PHE A 356 -14.21 -13.36 -8.47
N SER A 357 -15.23 -13.21 -7.62
CA SER A 357 -15.48 -11.97 -6.85
C SER A 357 -14.29 -11.52 -5.99
N SER A 358 -13.50 -12.48 -5.50
CA SER A 358 -12.29 -12.19 -4.72
C SER A 358 -11.15 -11.59 -5.54
N ILE A 359 -11.12 -11.82 -6.87
CA ILE A 359 -10.06 -11.36 -7.76
C ILE A 359 -10.48 -10.10 -8.50
N ASN A 360 -11.65 -10.13 -9.15
CA ASN A 360 -12.12 -9.07 -10.02
C ASN A 360 -13.38 -8.35 -9.50
N GLY A 361 -13.96 -8.79 -8.37
CA GLY A 361 -15.17 -8.20 -7.79
C GLY A 361 -16.45 -8.51 -8.57
N GLU A 362 -16.45 -9.51 -9.47
CA GLU A 362 -17.63 -9.96 -10.21
C GLU A 362 -18.24 -11.17 -9.54
N SER A 363 -19.51 -11.06 -9.13
CA SER A 363 -20.22 -12.15 -8.43
C SER A 363 -20.93 -13.12 -9.38
N VAL A 364 -20.82 -12.93 -10.70
CA VAL A 364 -21.41 -13.85 -11.67
C VAL A 364 -20.47 -15.05 -11.84
N PRO A 365 -20.91 -16.27 -11.49
CA PRO A 365 -20.08 -17.46 -11.66
C PRO A 365 -19.69 -17.70 -13.12
N VAL A 366 -18.47 -18.15 -13.34
CA VAL A 366 -17.94 -18.51 -14.66
C VAL A 366 -17.75 -20.01 -14.71
N LEU A 367 -18.38 -20.65 -15.70
CA LEU A 367 -18.21 -22.08 -15.95
C LEU A 367 -16.82 -22.34 -16.56
N LYS A 368 -16.10 -23.31 -16.02
CA LYS A 368 -14.77 -23.75 -16.45
C LYS A 368 -14.71 -25.27 -16.58
N GLY A 369 -14.14 -25.73 -17.70
CA GLY A 369 -14.00 -27.15 -18.00
C GLY A 369 -12.55 -27.58 -18.24
N GLU A 370 -12.37 -28.82 -18.70
CA GLU A 370 -11.05 -29.40 -18.98
C GLU A 370 -10.21 -28.54 -19.93
N SER A 371 -8.91 -28.44 -19.67
CA SER A 371 -7.93 -27.64 -20.38
C SER A 371 -8.09 -26.12 -20.19
N GLU A 372 -9.02 -25.64 -19.37
CA GLU A 372 -9.15 -24.23 -19.06
C GLU A 372 -8.33 -23.82 -17.83
N LYS A 373 -7.83 -22.59 -17.85
CA LYS A 373 -7.06 -22.02 -16.74
C LYS A 373 -7.99 -21.59 -15.60
N ILE A 374 -7.58 -21.91 -14.37
CA ILE A 374 -8.15 -21.38 -13.13
C ILE A 374 -7.09 -20.59 -12.37
N LEU A 375 -7.54 -19.52 -11.71
CA LEU A 375 -6.68 -18.58 -10.99
C LEU A 375 -6.80 -18.78 -9.48
N SER A 376 -5.68 -18.64 -8.79
CA SER A 376 -5.66 -18.61 -7.32
C SER A 376 -6.53 -17.47 -6.79
N GLY A 377 -7.24 -17.72 -5.69
CA GLY A 377 -8.21 -16.79 -5.12
C GLY A 377 -9.66 -16.98 -5.57
N THR A 378 -9.94 -17.75 -6.65
CA THR A 378 -11.31 -18.13 -7.05
C THR A 378 -11.88 -19.19 -6.12
N ILE A 379 -13.23 -19.26 -6.04
CA ILE A 379 -13.94 -20.27 -5.24
C ILE A 379 -14.65 -21.21 -6.18
N CYS A 380 -14.42 -22.53 -6.04
CA CYS A 380 -15.18 -23.54 -6.72
C CYS A 380 -16.56 -23.67 -6.06
N LEU A 381 -17.67 -23.58 -6.82
CA LEU A 381 -19.01 -23.50 -6.23
C LEU A 381 -19.75 -24.83 -6.16
N ASP A 382 -19.62 -25.69 -7.17
CA ASP A 382 -20.58 -26.77 -7.41
C ASP A 382 -19.98 -28.16 -7.68
N SER A 383 -18.69 -28.26 -8.03
CA SER A 383 -18.11 -29.50 -8.53
C SER A 383 -16.80 -29.88 -7.86
N LEU A 384 -16.45 -31.15 -7.88
CA LEU A 384 -15.12 -31.62 -7.53
C LEU A 384 -14.23 -31.53 -8.76
N ILE A 385 -13.16 -30.71 -8.66
CA ILE A 385 -12.26 -30.39 -9.75
C ILE A 385 -10.85 -30.89 -9.41
N ARG A 386 -10.17 -31.46 -10.40
CA ARG A 386 -8.74 -31.76 -10.34
C ARG A 386 -8.01 -30.89 -11.34
N TYR A 387 -7.04 -30.15 -10.88
CA TYR A 387 -6.25 -29.25 -11.71
C TYR A 387 -4.75 -29.44 -11.48
N ARG A 388 -3.97 -29.18 -12.51
CA ARG A 388 -2.51 -29.22 -12.49
C ARG A 388 -1.96 -27.83 -12.26
N THR A 389 -1.09 -27.69 -11.28
CA THR A 389 -0.46 -26.39 -10.96
C THR A 389 0.46 -25.93 -12.10
N THR A 390 0.40 -24.62 -12.41
CA THR A 390 1.20 -24.01 -13.49
C THR A 390 2.26 -23.04 -12.97
N SER A 391 2.18 -22.64 -11.71
CA SER A 391 3.12 -21.72 -11.04
C SER A 391 3.34 -22.13 -9.59
N PRO A 392 4.44 -21.74 -8.95
CA PRO A 392 4.57 -21.83 -7.49
C PRO A 392 3.58 -20.90 -6.78
N PHE A 393 3.23 -21.19 -5.54
CA PHE A 393 2.34 -20.32 -4.75
C PHE A 393 2.82 -18.87 -4.66
N ALA A 394 4.12 -18.65 -4.44
CA ALA A 394 4.70 -17.32 -4.30
C ALA A 394 4.50 -16.42 -5.53
N THR A 395 4.41 -17.01 -6.72
CA THR A 395 4.20 -16.30 -7.99
C THR A 395 2.78 -16.44 -8.54
N SER A 396 1.87 -17.06 -7.80
CA SER A 396 0.46 -17.17 -8.18
C SER A 396 -0.23 -15.80 -8.25
N MET A 397 -1.30 -15.70 -9.02
CA MET A 397 -2.03 -14.44 -9.23
C MET A 397 -2.44 -13.78 -7.91
N PHE A 398 -2.97 -14.57 -6.98
CA PHE A 398 -3.38 -14.03 -5.68
C PHE A 398 -2.20 -13.53 -4.85
N SER A 399 -1.09 -14.28 -4.81
CA SER A 399 0.13 -13.83 -4.10
C SER A 399 0.70 -12.55 -4.70
N LYS A 400 0.70 -12.42 -6.04
CA LYS A 400 1.07 -11.17 -6.72
C LYS A 400 0.16 -10.01 -6.29
N MET A 401 -1.17 -10.22 -6.23
CA MET A 401 -2.13 -9.19 -5.78
C MET A 401 -1.88 -8.74 -4.33
N VAL A 402 -1.64 -9.69 -3.42
CA VAL A 402 -1.33 -9.39 -2.02
C VAL A 402 -0.03 -8.60 -1.90
N ASN A 403 1.03 -9.03 -2.60
CA ASN A 403 2.30 -8.32 -2.60
C ASN A 403 2.18 -6.89 -3.14
N LEU A 404 1.44 -6.68 -4.24
CA LEU A 404 1.17 -5.35 -4.80
C LEU A 404 0.43 -4.44 -3.80
N LEU A 405 -0.55 -4.99 -3.06
CA LEU A 405 -1.27 -4.23 -2.03
C LEU A 405 -0.37 -3.89 -0.84
N GLU A 406 0.49 -4.81 -0.42
CA GLU A 406 1.47 -4.54 0.64
C GLU A 406 2.47 -3.46 0.22
N ASP A 407 3.02 -3.54 -0.97
CA ASP A 407 3.92 -2.54 -1.53
C ASP A 407 3.25 -1.16 -1.65
N ALA A 408 1.97 -1.12 -2.06
CA ALA A 408 1.20 0.12 -2.12
C ALA A 408 1.12 0.85 -0.78
N MET A 409 1.13 0.13 0.33
CA MET A 409 1.07 0.71 1.68
C MET A 409 2.42 1.28 2.15
N HIS A 410 3.54 0.87 1.55
CA HIS A 410 4.88 1.29 1.99
C HIS A 410 5.27 2.68 1.48
N LYS A 411 4.92 3.06 0.26
CA LYS A 411 5.31 4.34 -0.33
C LYS A 411 4.27 5.43 -0.07
N LYS A 412 4.70 6.48 0.64
CA LYS A 412 3.83 7.60 1.08
C LYS A 412 3.54 8.58 -0.05
N PRO A 413 2.29 9.02 -0.23
CA PRO A 413 1.92 10.10 -1.15
C PRO A 413 2.71 11.39 -0.86
N ARG A 414 2.93 12.20 -1.88
CA ARG A 414 3.63 13.48 -1.75
C ARG A 414 2.92 14.44 -0.79
N ILE A 415 1.59 14.45 -0.83
CA ILE A 415 0.77 15.29 0.05
C ILE A 415 0.91 14.90 1.53
N GLU A 416 1.13 13.61 1.84
CA GLU A 416 1.41 13.15 3.20
C GLU A 416 2.78 13.63 3.70
N LYS A 417 3.80 13.57 2.84
CA LYS A 417 5.14 14.10 3.18
C LYS A 417 5.09 15.59 3.51
N ILE A 418 4.34 16.36 2.73
CA ILE A 418 4.13 17.81 2.96
C ILE A 418 3.35 18.05 4.26
N ALA A 419 2.27 17.32 4.50
CA ALA A 419 1.48 17.45 5.72
C ALA A 419 2.30 17.17 6.99
N ASN A 420 3.18 16.15 6.94
CA ASN A 420 4.07 15.81 8.05
C ASN A 420 5.12 16.91 8.32
N GLN A 421 5.67 17.52 7.28
CA GLN A 421 6.59 18.67 7.43
C GLN A 421 5.89 19.88 8.05
N ILE A 422 4.70 20.23 7.57
CA ILE A 422 3.88 21.32 8.12
C ILE A 422 3.55 21.05 9.59
N SER A 423 3.20 19.83 9.97
CA SER A 423 2.90 19.44 11.35
C SER A 423 4.09 19.69 12.30
N GLY A 424 5.32 19.45 11.83
CA GLY A 424 6.54 19.73 12.61
C GLY A 424 6.73 21.23 12.91
N TYR A 425 6.64 22.09 11.87
CA TYR A 425 6.70 23.54 12.05
C TYR A 425 5.55 24.08 12.91
N PHE A 426 4.36 23.56 12.70
CA PHE A 426 3.17 23.92 13.45
C PHE A 426 3.36 23.70 14.97
N SER A 427 3.88 22.55 15.38
CA SER A 427 4.12 22.24 16.79
C SER A 427 5.10 23.24 17.43
N MET A 428 6.15 23.64 16.72
CA MET A 428 7.10 24.64 17.20
C MET A 428 6.46 26.03 17.36
N THR A 429 5.61 26.40 16.38
CA THR A 429 4.85 27.65 16.45
C THR A 429 3.92 27.69 17.65
N ILE A 430 3.25 26.57 17.96
CA ILE A 430 2.34 26.45 19.10
C ILE A 430 3.09 26.63 20.44
N PHE A 431 4.28 26.07 20.59
CA PHE A 431 5.08 26.31 21.79
C PHE A 431 5.42 27.79 21.97
N SER A 432 5.77 28.49 20.91
CA SER A 432 6.04 29.92 20.92
C SER A 432 4.79 30.73 21.30
N LEU A 433 3.63 30.38 20.71
CA LEU A 433 2.34 31.02 21.07
C LEU A 433 1.93 30.73 22.51
N ALA A 434 2.14 29.52 23.00
CA ALA A 434 1.87 29.16 24.38
C ALA A 434 2.73 29.98 25.36
N PHE A 435 4.01 30.15 25.06
CA PHE A 435 4.89 30.99 25.85
C PHE A 435 4.46 32.46 25.86
N ILE A 436 4.11 33.00 24.68
CA ILE A 436 3.57 34.37 24.56
C ILE A 436 2.27 34.53 25.35
N THR A 437 1.38 33.53 25.25
CA THR A 437 0.11 33.52 25.99
C THR A 437 0.34 33.53 27.49
N PHE A 438 1.26 32.70 27.96
CA PHE A 438 1.65 32.67 29.38
C PHE A 438 2.16 34.03 29.87
N ALA A 439 3.07 34.66 29.13
CA ALA A 439 3.62 35.95 29.48
C ALA A 439 2.54 37.06 29.50
N LEU A 440 1.66 37.09 28.47
CA LEU A 440 0.58 38.06 28.39
C LEU A 440 -0.43 37.94 29.53
N TRP A 441 -0.85 36.69 29.83
CA TRP A 441 -1.81 36.46 30.89
C TRP A 441 -1.21 36.63 32.29
N SER A 442 0.08 36.29 32.51
CA SER A 442 0.80 36.59 33.71
C SER A 442 0.83 38.10 34.01
N TYR A 443 1.06 38.91 32.95
CA TYR A 443 1.05 40.37 33.06
C TYR A 443 -0.38 40.92 33.27
N LYS A 444 -1.36 40.45 32.52
CA LYS A 444 -2.74 40.96 32.52
C LYS A 444 -3.51 40.59 33.81
N SER A 445 -3.41 39.32 34.27
CA SER A 445 -4.19 38.82 35.38
C SER A 445 -3.47 38.96 36.73
N GLY A 446 -2.13 39.10 36.72
CA GLY A 446 -1.32 39.04 37.94
C GLY A 446 -1.37 37.68 38.64
N SER A 447 -2.08 36.68 38.04
CA SER A 447 -2.26 35.35 38.60
C SER A 447 -1.51 34.32 37.75
N PHE A 448 -0.55 33.65 38.38
CA PHE A 448 0.18 32.55 37.78
C PHE A 448 -0.77 31.40 37.33
N GLU A 449 -1.77 31.12 38.18
CA GLU A 449 -2.77 30.08 37.96
C GLU A 449 -3.56 30.32 36.66
N THR A 450 -4.15 31.51 36.48
CA THR A 450 -4.92 31.87 35.31
C THR A 450 -4.06 31.79 34.02
N ALA A 451 -2.83 32.33 34.09
CA ALA A 451 -1.89 32.27 32.99
C ALA A 451 -1.56 30.83 32.60
N LEU A 452 -1.37 29.94 33.57
CA LEU A 452 -1.06 28.53 33.34
C LEU A 452 -2.24 27.79 32.69
N ILE A 453 -3.46 27.97 33.20
CA ILE A 453 -4.68 27.32 32.68
C ILE A 453 -4.93 27.71 31.23
N VAL A 454 -4.84 29.00 30.91
CA VAL A 454 -5.02 29.47 29.53
C VAL A 454 -3.93 28.91 28.61
N THR A 455 -2.69 28.88 29.07
CA THR A 455 -1.57 28.31 28.31
C THR A 455 -1.75 26.82 28.03
N ILE A 456 -2.19 26.06 29.04
CA ILE A 456 -2.49 24.64 28.88
C ILE A 456 -3.62 24.45 27.86
N SER A 457 -4.67 25.26 27.89
CA SER A 457 -5.76 25.21 26.92
C SER A 457 -5.26 25.43 25.50
N VAL A 458 -4.34 26.37 25.28
CA VAL A 458 -3.70 26.61 23.97
C VAL A 458 -2.87 25.41 23.53
N ILE A 459 -2.08 24.83 24.41
CA ILE A 459 -1.24 23.66 24.12
C ILE A 459 -2.11 22.45 23.72
N VAL A 460 -3.19 22.20 24.44
CA VAL A 460 -4.06 21.04 24.24
C VAL A 460 -4.88 21.18 22.97
N ILE A 461 -5.53 22.35 22.76
CA ILE A 461 -6.43 22.53 21.59
C ILE A 461 -5.69 22.55 20.26
N ALA A 462 -4.43 23.00 20.28
CA ALA A 462 -3.60 23.14 19.11
C ALA A 462 -2.94 21.83 18.65
N CYS A 463 -3.35 20.67 19.17
CA CYS A 463 -2.80 19.39 18.70
C CYS A 463 -3.07 19.18 17.18
N PRO A 464 -2.05 18.92 16.35
CA PRO A 464 -2.22 18.65 14.93
C PRO A 464 -2.68 17.21 14.61
N CYS A 465 -3.41 16.57 15.53
CA CYS A 465 -3.84 15.17 15.41
C CYS A 465 -4.67 14.93 14.15
N ALA A 466 -5.67 15.77 13.91
CA ALA A 466 -6.53 15.68 12.73
C ALA A 466 -5.74 15.90 11.42
N LEU A 467 -4.74 16.78 11.42
CA LEU A 467 -3.88 17.06 10.28
C LEU A 467 -3.03 15.84 9.89
N SER A 468 -2.44 15.16 10.88
CA SER A 468 -1.59 13.98 10.66
C SER A 468 -2.39 12.77 10.17
N LEU A 469 -3.69 12.68 10.50
CA LEU A 469 -4.60 11.60 10.11
C LEU A 469 -5.26 11.82 8.75
N ALA A 470 -5.37 13.06 8.30
CA ALA A 470 -6.13 13.47 7.14
C ALA A 470 -5.79 12.67 5.87
N THR A 471 -4.51 12.47 5.62
CA THR A 471 -4.03 11.79 4.40
C THR A 471 -3.97 10.27 4.55
N PRO A 472 -3.31 9.68 5.58
CA PRO A 472 -3.15 8.23 5.65
C PRO A 472 -4.48 7.47 5.66
N VAL A 473 -5.47 7.93 6.44
CA VAL A 473 -6.75 7.23 6.55
C VAL A 473 -7.52 7.26 5.23
N ALA A 474 -7.60 8.42 4.58
CA ALA A 474 -8.31 8.54 3.29
C ALA A 474 -7.62 7.70 2.19
N THR A 475 -6.30 7.70 2.16
CA THR A 475 -5.51 6.91 1.20
C THR A 475 -5.71 5.41 1.40
N LEU A 476 -5.64 4.92 2.64
CA LEU A 476 -5.87 3.51 2.95
C LEU A 476 -7.29 3.05 2.57
N VAL A 477 -8.30 3.88 2.85
CA VAL A 477 -9.67 3.59 2.45
C VAL A 477 -9.80 3.57 0.93
N GLY A 478 -9.16 4.51 0.22
CA GLY A 478 -9.13 4.56 -1.25
C GLY A 478 -8.50 3.33 -1.87
N LEU A 479 -7.33 2.91 -1.38
CA LEU A 479 -6.66 1.66 -1.79
C LEU A 479 -7.55 0.44 -1.55
N GLY A 480 -8.19 0.36 -0.37
CA GLY A 480 -9.08 -0.74 -0.02
C GLY A 480 -10.34 -0.82 -0.90
N VAL A 481 -10.92 0.32 -1.28
CA VAL A 481 -12.05 0.37 -2.22
C VAL A 481 -11.61 -0.05 -3.62
N GLY A 482 -10.42 0.41 -4.06
CA GLY A 482 -9.83 0.01 -5.33
C GLY A 482 -9.63 -1.51 -5.40
N ALA A 483 -8.95 -2.08 -4.41
CA ALA A 483 -8.66 -3.50 -4.33
C ALA A 483 -9.93 -4.37 -4.40
N LYS A 484 -10.98 -4.01 -3.65
CA LYS A 484 -12.29 -4.71 -3.70
C LYS A 484 -12.95 -4.69 -5.08
N ARG A 485 -12.54 -3.78 -5.95
CA ARG A 485 -13.05 -3.66 -7.31
C ARG A 485 -12.10 -4.18 -8.36
N GLY A 486 -11.02 -4.85 -7.93
CA GLY A 486 -10.01 -5.36 -8.83
C GLY A 486 -9.12 -4.26 -9.42
N ILE A 487 -8.95 -3.14 -8.71
CA ILE A 487 -8.08 -2.03 -9.09
C ILE A 487 -6.93 -1.96 -8.10
N LEU A 488 -5.74 -2.36 -8.53
CA LEU A 488 -4.56 -2.45 -7.68
C LEU A 488 -3.59 -1.32 -8.02
N PHE A 489 -3.39 -0.41 -7.08
CA PHE A 489 -2.36 0.62 -7.15
C PHE A 489 -1.08 0.07 -6.54
N LYS A 490 0.04 0.08 -7.24
CA LYS A 490 1.34 -0.37 -6.70
C LYS A 490 1.92 0.55 -5.63
N GLU A 491 1.50 1.81 -5.61
CA GLU A 491 1.91 2.79 -4.60
C GLU A 491 0.74 3.71 -4.24
N ALA A 492 0.64 4.07 -2.97
CA ALA A 492 -0.36 5.04 -2.51
C ALA A 492 -0.23 6.40 -3.22
N GLY A 493 0.98 6.76 -3.65
CA GLY A 493 1.26 7.97 -4.43
C GLY A 493 0.58 8.01 -5.77
N PHE A 494 0.32 6.86 -6.40
CA PHE A 494 -0.33 6.80 -7.71
C PHE A 494 -1.81 7.20 -7.66
N LEU A 495 -2.51 7.04 -6.52
CA LEU A 495 -3.83 7.64 -6.30
C LEU A 495 -3.78 9.18 -6.44
N GLU A 496 -2.76 9.81 -5.85
CA GLU A 496 -2.59 11.27 -5.92
C GLU A 496 -2.22 11.71 -7.34
N SER A 497 -1.27 11.03 -7.99
CA SER A 497 -0.81 11.34 -9.35
C SER A 497 -1.93 11.16 -10.37
N MET A 498 -2.64 10.03 -10.33
CA MET A 498 -3.75 9.72 -11.23
C MET A 498 -4.90 10.74 -11.11
N ALA A 499 -5.22 11.17 -9.88
CA ALA A 499 -6.26 12.19 -9.66
C ALA A 499 -5.96 13.53 -10.33
N LYS A 500 -4.68 13.83 -10.58
CA LYS A 500 -4.20 15.07 -11.19
C LYS A 500 -4.00 14.96 -12.70
N CYS A 501 -4.18 13.78 -13.28
CA CYS A 501 -4.04 13.58 -14.71
C CYS A 501 -5.22 14.18 -15.47
N ASP A 502 -4.92 14.75 -16.65
CA ASP A 502 -5.85 15.42 -17.54
C ASP A 502 -6.04 14.72 -18.87
N THR A 503 -5.11 13.85 -19.26
CA THR A 503 -5.10 13.17 -20.56
C THR A 503 -5.00 11.67 -20.37
N LEU A 504 -5.91 10.93 -21.02
CA LEU A 504 -5.94 9.47 -21.05
C LEU A 504 -5.62 8.99 -22.46
N VAL A 505 -4.52 8.28 -22.60
CA VAL A 505 -4.11 7.59 -23.83
C VAL A 505 -4.51 6.13 -23.72
N LEU A 506 -5.20 5.63 -24.71
CA LEU A 506 -5.71 4.27 -24.78
C LEU A 506 -5.04 3.53 -25.94
N ASP A 507 -4.48 2.38 -25.67
CA ASP A 507 -4.20 1.45 -26.77
C ASP A 507 -5.51 0.90 -27.33
N LYS A 508 -5.51 0.49 -28.59
CA LYS A 508 -6.70 -0.09 -29.22
C LYS A 508 -6.86 -1.56 -28.83
N THR A 509 -5.85 -2.35 -29.16
CA THR A 509 -5.93 -3.83 -29.12
C THR A 509 -5.84 -4.37 -27.68
N GLY A 510 -6.75 -5.25 -27.29
CA GLY A 510 -6.75 -5.79 -25.93
C GLY A 510 -7.18 -4.79 -24.85
N THR A 511 -7.22 -3.47 -25.14
CA THR A 511 -7.64 -2.40 -24.24
C THR A 511 -9.07 -1.95 -24.54
N LEU A 512 -9.32 -1.30 -25.67
CA LEU A 512 -10.68 -0.92 -26.11
C LEU A 512 -11.41 -2.12 -26.73
N THR A 513 -10.69 -2.99 -27.38
CA THR A 513 -11.19 -4.19 -28.04
C THR A 513 -10.86 -5.45 -27.23
N LYS A 514 -11.49 -6.58 -27.59
CA LYS A 514 -11.28 -7.87 -26.92
C LYS A 514 -9.90 -8.48 -27.16
N GLY A 515 -9.15 -8.01 -28.20
CA GLY A 515 -7.89 -8.62 -28.61
C GLY A 515 -8.05 -9.99 -29.27
N LYS A 516 -9.28 -10.35 -29.63
CA LYS A 516 -9.67 -11.61 -30.26
C LYS A 516 -10.42 -11.31 -31.55
N PRO A 517 -9.71 -11.15 -32.69
CA PRO A 517 -10.36 -10.93 -33.99
C PRO A 517 -11.28 -12.08 -34.34
N GLU A 518 -12.52 -11.78 -34.70
CA GLU A 518 -13.53 -12.74 -35.14
C GLU A 518 -13.79 -12.55 -36.66
N VAL A 519 -13.99 -13.64 -37.38
CA VAL A 519 -14.34 -13.58 -38.81
C VAL A 519 -15.77 -13.04 -38.95
N VAL A 520 -15.91 -11.90 -39.60
CA VAL A 520 -17.21 -11.25 -39.85
C VAL A 520 -17.62 -11.37 -41.32
N ASN A 521 -16.66 -11.59 -42.21
CA ASN A 521 -16.91 -11.75 -43.65
C ASN A 521 -15.86 -12.66 -44.28
N PHE A 522 -16.21 -13.41 -45.30
CA PHE A 522 -15.26 -14.19 -46.08
C PHE A 522 -15.71 -14.31 -47.52
N THR A 523 -14.75 -14.47 -48.44
CA THR A 523 -15.02 -14.72 -49.85
C THR A 523 -14.11 -15.83 -50.33
N SER A 524 -14.70 -16.91 -50.87
CA SER A 524 -13.96 -17.96 -51.57
C SER A 524 -13.93 -17.66 -53.06
N PHE A 525 -12.74 -17.72 -53.62
CA PHE A 525 -12.53 -17.49 -55.06
C PHE A 525 -12.42 -18.80 -55.82
N GLU A 526 -11.94 -19.87 -55.17
CA GLU A 526 -11.83 -21.22 -55.72
C GLU A 526 -12.18 -22.24 -54.59
N ASP A 527 -12.51 -23.47 -54.98
CA ASP A 527 -12.69 -24.56 -54.01
C ASP A 527 -11.34 -24.91 -53.37
N TYR A 528 -11.33 -25.06 -52.06
CA TYR A 528 -10.12 -25.38 -51.33
C TYR A 528 -10.39 -26.40 -50.20
N ASP A 529 -9.34 -27.10 -49.79
CA ASP A 529 -9.40 -28.01 -48.70
C ASP A 529 -9.31 -27.25 -47.36
N VAL A 530 -10.42 -27.19 -46.63
CA VAL A 530 -10.52 -26.49 -45.36
C VAL A 530 -9.55 -27.09 -44.31
N SER A 531 -9.30 -28.41 -44.36
CA SER A 531 -8.38 -29.08 -43.46
C SER A 531 -6.92 -28.66 -43.67
N LEU A 532 -6.56 -28.33 -44.94
CA LEU A 532 -5.24 -27.81 -45.27
C LEU A 532 -5.01 -26.41 -44.69
N LEU A 533 -6.00 -25.53 -44.88
CA LEU A 533 -5.95 -24.19 -44.28
C LEU A 533 -5.90 -24.29 -42.74
N TYR A 534 -6.73 -25.15 -42.14
CA TYR A 534 -6.74 -25.35 -40.68
C TYR A 534 -5.38 -25.83 -40.14
N ALA A 535 -4.72 -26.75 -40.86
CA ALA A 535 -3.37 -27.20 -40.51
C ALA A 535 -2.33 -26.05 -40.50
N LEU A 536 -2.38 -25.16 -41.50
CA LEU A 536 -1.51 -23.99 -41.57
C LEU A 536 -1.79 -23.01 -40.41
N LEU A 537 -3.08 -22.73 -40.14
CA LEU A 537 -3.50 -21.82 -39.08
C LEU A 537 -3.11 -22.34 -37.66
N ASN A 538 -3.23 -23.66 -37.45
CA ASN A 538 -2.91 -24.29 -36.16
C ASN A 538 -1.41 -24.23 -35.83
N ALA A 539 -0.57 -24.04 -36.82
CA ALA A 539 0.87 -23.83 -36.63
C ALA A 539 1.22 -22.38 -36.21
N SER A 540 0.23 -21.47 -36.11
CA SER A 540 0.41 -20.06 -35.76
C SER A 540 -0.26 -19.70 -34.43
N THR A 541 0.43 -18.96 -33.59
CA THR A 541 -0.12 -18.36 -32.36
C THR A 541 -0.68 -16.96 -32.59
N HIS A 542 -0.62 -16.44 -33.82
CA HIS A 542 -1.04 -15.06 -34.11
C HIS A 542 -2.57 -14.92 -33.98
N PRO A 543 -3.09 -13.85 -33.31
CA PRO A 543 -4.53 -13.68 -33.05
C PRO A 543 -5.43 -13.77 -34.30
N ILE A 544 -5.01 -13.21 -35.44
CA ILE A 544 -5.75 -13.29 -36.69
C ILE A 544 -5.84 -14.75 -37.18
N SER A 545 -4.75 -15.51 -37.14
CA SER A 545 -4.74 -16.92 -37.50
C SER A 545 -5.63 -17.75 -36.62
N GLN A 546 -5.58 -17.49 -35.30
CA GLN A 546 -6.44 -18.17 -34.32
C GLN A 546 -7.92 -17.80 -34.48
N GLY A 547 -8.23 -16.56 -34.85
CA GLY A 547 -9.60 -16.14 -35.17
C GLY A 547 -10.18 -16.92 -36.38
N VAL A 548 -9.40 -17.09 -37.45
CA VAL A 548 -9.82 -17.89 -38.61
C VAL A 548 -9.92 -19.37 -38.24
N ALA A 549 -8.95 -19.92 -37.49
CA ALA A 549 -8.98 -21.31 -37.03
C ALA A 549 -10.22 -21.62 -36.20
N SER A 550 -10.57 -20.71 -35.28
CA SER A 550 -11.77 -20.82 -34.44
C SER A 550 -13.06 -20.80 -35.27
N TYR A 551 -13.13 -19.91 -36.24
CA TYR A 551 -14.24 -19.84 -37.21
C TYR A 551 -14.41 -21.15 -37.97
N LEU A 552 -13.29 -21.69 -38.49
CA LEU A 552 -13.32 -22.95 -39.23
C LEU A 552 -13.76 -24.12 -38.35
N LYS A 553 -13.28 -24.18 -37.11
CA LYS A 553 -13.66 -25.20 -36.14
C LYS A 553 -15.13 -25.14 -35.76
N ALA A 554 -15.71 -23.96 -35.65
CA ALA A 554 -17.13 -23.78 -35.32
C ALA A 554 -18.08 -24.18 -36.49
N ASN A 555 -17.61 -24.05 -37.74
CA ASN A 555 -18.44 -24.27 -38.93
C ASN A 555 -18.18 -25.59 -39.66
N ASN A 556 -17.25 -26.42 -39.16
CA ASN A 556 -16.93 -27.74 -39.77
C ASN A 556 -16.79 -28.82 -38.71
N GLU A 557 -17.59 -29.89 -38.80
CA GLU A 557 -17.64 -30.97 -37.81
C GLU A 557 -16.45 -31.94 -37.88
N SER A 558 -15.72 -32.01 -39.01
CA SER A 558 -14.63 -32.99 -39.20
C SER A 558 -13.37 -32.30 -39.79
N LEU A 559 -12.68 -31.55 -38.98
CA LEU A 559 -11.38 -30.99 -39.34
C LEU A 559 -10.24 -31.93 -38.94
N HIS A 560 -9.38 -32.26 -39.86
CA HIS A 560 -8.19 -33.08 -39.65
C HIS A 560 -6.94 -32.21 -39.84
N VAL A 561 -5.98 -32.27 -38.91
CA VAL A 561 -4.70 -31.58 -39.05
C VAL A 561 -3.86 -32.40 -40.06
N LYS A 562 -3.64 -31.85 -41.22
CA LYS A 562 -2.75 -32.42 -42.24
C LYS A 562 -1.30 -32.17 -41.90
N HIS A 563 -0.42 -33.06 -42.28
CA HIS A 563 1.01 -32.86 -42.13
C HIS A 563 1.53 -31.92 -43.19
N LEU A 564 2.15 -30.79 -42.75
CA LEU A 564 2.75 -29.78 -43.59
C LEU A 564 4.26 -29.88 -43.54
N GLU A 565 4.92 -29.65 -44.69
CA GLU A 565 6.37 -29.62 -44.83
C GLU A 565 6.87 -28.18 -44.90
N ASP A 566 8.10 -27.92 -44.47
CA ASP A 566 8.83 -26.63 -44.49
C ASP A 566 7.98 -25.44 -44.01
N VAL A 567 7.29 -25.63 -42.89
CA VAL A 567 6.49 -24.58 -42.25
C VAL A 567 7.38 -23.45 -41.72
N LYS A 568 7.20 -22.24 -42.27
CA LYS A 568 7.95 -21.04 -41.89
C LYS A 568 7.02 -19.91 -41.51
N ASN A 569 7.22 -19.36 -40.33
CA ASN A 569 6.54 -18.16 -39.89
C ASN A 569 7.36 -16.93 -40.35
N ILE A 570 6.71 -15.97 -40.96
CA ILE A 570 7.30 -14.70 -41.43
C ILE A 570 6.71 -13.61 -40.58
N GLU A 571 7.57 -13.04 -39.78
CA GLU A 571 7.19 -12.05 -38.75
C GLU A 571 6.34 -10.90 -39.35
N ALA A 572 5.25 -10.57 -38.66
CA ALA A 572 4.28 -9.53 -38.99
C ALA A 572 3.59 -9.70 -40.37
N LYS A 573 3.75 -10.82 -41.06
CA LYS A 573 3.19 -11.03 -42.41
C LYS A 573 2.30 -12.26 -42.51
N GLY A 574 2.76 -13.43 -42.05
CA GLY A 574 1.99 -14.68 -42.18
C GLY A 574 2.86 -15.92 -42.19
N MET A 575 2.37 -16.99 -42.80
CA MET A 575 3.03 -18.29 -42.80
C MET A 575 3.10 -18.85 -44.23
N ARG A 576 4.14 -19.61 -44.48
CA ARG A 576 4.25 -20.46 -45.70
C ARG A 576 4.60 -21.88 -45.34
N ALA A 577 4.14 -22.82 -46.15
CA ALA A 577 4.48 -24.21 -46.01
C ALA A 577 4.41 -24.91 -47.38
N LEU A 578 4.82 -26.17 -47.46
CA LEU A 578 4.64 -27.05 -48.60
C LEU A 578 3.67 -28.17 -48.24
N PHE A 579 2.81 -28.52 -49.18
CA PHE A 579 1.93 -29.67 -49.09
C PHE A 579 1.88 -30.39 -50.45
N GLU A 580 2.32 -31.63 -50.50
CA GLU A 580 2.40 -32.45 -51.71
C GLU A 580 3.11 -31.72 -52.91
N GLY A 581 4.18 -31.00 -52.59
CA GLY A 581 4.95 -30.21 -53.56
C GLY A 581 4.33 -28.89 -53.99
N LYS A 582 3.15 -28.51 -53.50
CA LYS A 582 2.49 -27.24 -53.73
C LYS A 582 2.84 -26.23 -52.67
N ALA A 583 3.15 -24.99 -53.03
CA ALA A 583 3.39 -23.91 -52.10
C ALA A 583 2.06 -23.39 -51.54
N ILE A 584 1.94 -23.39 -50.22
CA ILE A 584 0.81 -22.77 -49.52
C ILE A 584 1.27 -21.55 -48.73
N VAL A 585 0.51 -20.48 -48.81
CA VAL A 585 0.81 -19.19 -48.18
C VAL A 585 -0.46 -18.68 -47.49
N GLY A 586 -0.32 -18.28 -46.23
CA GLY A 586 -1.42 -17.69 -45.45
C GLY A 586 -0.94 -16.43 -44.72
N GLY A 587 -1.66 -15.33 -44.84
CA GLY A 587 -1.26 -14.09 -44.14
C GLY A 587 -1.92 -12.84 -44.70
N ASN A 588 -1.31 -11.68 -44.39
CA ASN A 588 -1.80 -10.37 -44.80
C ASN A 588 -1.45 -10.03 -46.26
N GLN A 589 -1.88 -8.86 -46.72
CA GLN A 589 -1.62 -8.40 -48.09
C GLN A 589 -0.12 -8.31 -48.40
N LYS A 590 0.71 -7.89 -47.49
CA LYS A 590 2.18 -7.82 -47.68
C LYS A 590 2.79 -9.20 -47.92
N MET A 591 2.29 -10.21 -47.20
CA MET A 591 2.72 -11.59 -47.40
C MET A 591 2.43 -12.07 -48.82
N MET A 592 1.25 -11.73 -49.36
CA MET A 592 0.86 -12.08 -50.72
C MET A 592 1.72 -11.37 -51.76
N GLN A 593 1.96 -10.08 -51.60
CA GLN A 593 2.83 -9.28 -52.48
C GLN A 593 4.27 -9.81 -52.54
N GLU A 594 4.86 -10.18 -51.37
CA GLU A 594 6.19 -10.79 -51.33
C GLU A 594 6.25 -12.19 -51.97
N ALA A 595 5.15 -12.91 -51.96
CA ALA A 595 5.02 -14.18 -52.65
C ALA A 595 4.73 -13.99 -54.18
N GLY A 596 4.66 -12.74 -54.68
CA GLY A 596 4.37 -12.44 -56.06
C GLY A 596 2.90 -12.68 -56.45
N ILE A 597 2.00 -12.69 -55.44
CA ILE A 597 0.57 -12.96 -55.62
C ILE A 597 -0.18 -11.63 -55.62
N ASP A 598 -0.85 -11.34 -56.72
CA ASP A 598 -1.69 -10.15 -56.80
C ASP A 598 -3.02 -10.38 -56.09
N VAL A 599 -3.41 -9.39 -55.27
CA VAL A 599 -4.61 -9.47 -54.42
C VAL A 599 -5.54 -8.29 -54.69
N ASN A 600 -6.79 -8.59 -54.91
CA ASN A 600 -7.84 -7.59 -55.00
C ASN A 600 -8.76 -7.71 -53.78
N ILE A 601 -9.00 -6.58 -53.11
CA ILE A 601 -9.87 -6.51 -51.93
C ILE A 601 -11.30 -6.21 -52.41
N PRO A 602 -12.24 -7.14 -52.22
CA PRO A 602 -13.63 -6.93 -52.57
C PRO A 602 -14.28 -5.80 -51.75
N ARG A 603 -15.36 -5.22 -52.33
CA ARG A 603 -16.16 -4.26 -51.53
C ARG A 603 -16.71 -4.89 -50.27
N GLY A 604 -16.65 -4.12 -49.15
CA GLY A 604 -17.10 -4.60 -47.86
C GLY A 604 -16.01 -5.24 -46.97
N PHE A 605 -14.74 -5.19 -47.42
CA PHE A 605 -13.59 -5.62 -46.63
C PHE A 605 -12.67 -4.46 -46.24
N GLU A 606 -12.96 -3.22 -46.64
CA GLU A 606 -12.06 -2.04 -46.52
C GLU A 606 -11.68 -1.72 -45.10
N THR A 607 -12.58 -1.98 -44.13
CA THR A 607 -12.42 -1.69 -42.68
C THR A 607 -12.12 -2.94 -41.85
N LEU A 608 -11.80 -4.08 -42.51
CA LEU A 608 -11.52 -5.36 -41.87
C LEU A 608 -10.02 -5.69 -41.89
N SER A 609 -9.57 -6.44 -40.92
CA SER A 609 -8.26 -7.08 -40.98
C SER A 609 -8.33 -8.28 -41.92
N HIS A 610 -7.38 -8.36 -42.83
CA HIS A 610 -7.41 -9.36 -43.90
C HIS A 610 -6.52 -10.55 -43.57
N TYR A 611 -7.04 -11.77 -43.82
CA TYR A 611 -6.26 -12.99 -43.90
C TYR A 611 -6.51 -13.67 -45.24
N PHE A 612 -5.50 -13.67 -46.08
CA PHE A 612 -5.51 -14.34 -47.38
C PHE A 612 -4.94 -15.75 -47.25
N PHE A 613 -5.51 -16.70 -47.96
CA PHE A 613 -4.94 -18.02 -48.14
C PHE A 613 -4.78 -18.31 -49.62
N ALA A 614 -3.57 -18.68 -50.01
CA ALA A 614 -3.20 -18.95 -51.40
C ALA A 614 -2.54 -20.31 -51.54
N ILE A 615 -2.81 -20.98 -52.69
CA ILE A 615 -2.22 -22.25 -53.08
C ILE A 615 -1.60 -22.05 -54.48
N ASP A 616 -0.35 -22.47 -54.62
CA ASP A 616 0.39 -22.42 -55.90
C ASP A 616 0.32 -21.02 -56.61
N GLY A 617 0.44 -19.95 -55.82
CA GLY A 617 0.44 -18.60 -56.35
C GLY A 617 -0.94 -17.98 -56.63
N LYS A 618 -2.04 -18.67 -56.27
CA LYS A 618 -3.39 -18.14 -56.44
C LYS A 618 -4.11 -18.01 -55.12
N VAL A 619 -4.72 -16.86 -54.86
CA VAL A 619 -5.59 -16.67 -53.68
C VAL A 619 -6.86 -17.48 -53.84
N VAL A 620 -7.12 -18.38 -52.89
CA VAL A 620 -8.31 -19.24 -52.89
C VAL A 620 -9.41 -18.76 -51.95
N VAL A 621 -9.04 -18.07 -50.84
CA VAL A 621 -10.01 -17.49 -49.91
C VAL A 621 -9.45 -16.27 -49.22
N LEU A 622 -10.32 -15.31 -48.96
CA LEU A 622 -10.07 -14.13 -48.11
C LEU A 622 -11.03 -14.14 -46.95
N PHE A 623 -10.50 -14.00 -45.73
CA PHE A 623 -11.25 -13.73 -44.52
C PHE A 623 -11.06 -12.28 -44.11
N GLY A 624 -12.17 -11.63 -43.73
CA GLY A 624 -12.22 -10.33 -43.10
C GLY A 624 -12.55 -10.47 -41.63
N LEU A 625 -11.62 -10.05 -40.78
CA LEU A 625 -11.75 -10.14 -39.34
C LEU A 625 -11.93 -8.77 -38.73
N ARG A 626 -12.68 -8.72 -37.63
CA ARG A 626 -12.89 -7.54 -36.81
C ARG A 626 -12.62 -7.88 -35.35
N ASP A 627 -11.89 -7.03 -34.67
CA ASP A 627 -11.72 -7.08 -33.24
C ASP A 627 -12.82 -6.24 -32.57
N SER A 628 -13.75 -6.93 -31.91
CA SER A 628 -14.94 -6.31 -31.33
C SER A 628 -14.60 -5.47 -30.12
N LEU A 629 -15.33 -4.36 -29.91
CA LEU A 629 -15.23 -3.55 -28.69
C LEU A 629 -15.57 -4.38 -27.43
N LYS A 630 -14.90 -4.08 -26.35
CA LYS A 630 -15.30 -4.60 -25.03
C LYS A 630 -16.68 -4.07 -24.64
N ALA A 631 -17.42 -4.89 -23.89
CA ALA A 631 -18.75 -4.50 -23.41
C ALA A 631 -18.67 -3.24 -22.55
N GLY A 632 -19.58 -2.28 -22.78
CA GLY A 632 -19.64 -1.03 -22.05
C GLY A 632 -18.51 -0.03 -22.36
N ALA A 633 -17.74 -0.25 -23.46
CA ALA A 633 -16.64 0.66 -23.84
C ALA A 633 -17.12 2.08 -24.13
N LYS A 634 -18.18 2.22 -24.89
CA LYS A 634 -18.77 3.52 -25.29
C LYS A 634 -19.29 4.32 -24.08
N GLU A 635 -20.00 3.66 -23.19
CA GLU A 635 -20.53 4.22 -21.95
C GLU A 635 -19.39 4.66 -21.02
N SER A 636 -18.36 3.81 -20.87
CA SER A 636 -17.19 4.10 -20.03
C SER A 636 -16.37 5.27 -20.58
N VAL A 637 -16.15 5.33 -21.89
CA VAL A 637 -15.48 6.46 -22.56
C VAL A 637 -16.28 7.75 -22.38
N SER A 638 -17.61 7.71 -22.51
CA SER A 638 -18.47 8.86 -22.25
C SER A 638 -18.38 9.34 -20.79
N ALA A 639 -18.37 8.41 -19.82
CA ALA A 639 -18.22 8.71 -18.40
C ALA A 639 -16.84 9.30 -18.08
N LEU A 640 -15.76 8.77 -18.66
CA LEU A 640 -14.40 9.31 -18.53
C LEU A 640 -14.30 10.74 -19.11
N ARG A 641 -14.96 11.00 -20.26
CA ARG A 641 -15.04 12.35 -20.83
C ARG A 641 -15.80 13.31 -19.90
N ALA A 642 -16.88 12.87 -19.27
CA ALA A 642 -17.63 13.67 -18.31
C ALA A 642 -16.78 14.03 -17.06
N LEU A 643 -15.76 13.26 -16.73
CA LEU A 643 -14.74 13.62 -15.74
C LEU A 643 -13.78 14.72 -16.23
N GLY A 644 -13.88 15.20 -17.48
CA GLY A 644 -13.02 16.23 -18.04
C GLY A 644 -11.66 15.71 -18.55
N LEU A 645 -11.54 14.42 -18.86
CA LEU A 645 -10.33 13.83 -19.41
C LEU A 645 -10.30 14.04 -20.94
N LYS A 646 -9.15 14.46 -21.47
CA LYS A 646 -8.84 14.40 -22.89
C LYS A 646 -8.46 12.97 -23.22
N MET A 647 -9.00 12.42 -24.30
CA MET A 647 -8.75 11.03 -24.68
C MET A 647 -8.11 10.94 -26.04
N VAL A 648 -7.13 10.03 -26.16
CA VAL A 648 -6.39 9.78 -27.40
C VAL A 648 -6.29 8.27 -27.59
N ILE A 649 -6.53 7.79 -28.80
CA ILE A 649 -6.26 6.41 -29.18
C ILE A 649 -4.91 6.33 -29.91
N LEU A 650 -4.03 5.42 -29.48
CA LEU A 650 -2.83 5.05 -30.22
C LEU A 650 -2.96 3.61 -30.68
N SER A 651 -2.67 3.36 -31.96
CA SER A 651 -2.79 2.02 -32.54
C SER A 651 -1.68 1.75 -33.58
N GLY A 652 -1.21 0.51 -33.63
CA GLY A 652 -0.37 0.01 -34.72
C GLY A 652 -1.15 -0.38 -35.97
N ASP A 653 -2.49 -0.40 -35.90
CA ASP A 653 -3.34 -0.77 -37.04
C ASP A 653 -3.49 0.35 -38.06
N HIS A 654 -4.02 0.00 -39.23
CA HIS A 654 -4.30 0.92 -40.32
C HIS A 654 -5.29 2.04 -39.91
N GLU A 655 -5.16 3.18 -40.59
CA GLU A 655 -5.93 4.39 -40.29
C GLU A 655 -7.44 4.14 -40.33
N ALA A 656 -7.94 3.46 -41.38
CA ALA A 656 -9.38 3.20 -41.53
C ALA A 656 -10.00 2.41 -40.37
N ILE A 657 -9.28 1.39 -39.87
CA ILE A 657 -9.73 0.57 -38.75
C ILE A 657 -9.72 1.40 -37.47
N THR A 658 -8.66 2.18 -37.26
CA THR A 658 -8.52 3.01 -36.04
C THR A 658 -9.54 4.13 -36.00
N GLU A 659 -9.83 4.77 -37.14
CA GLU A 659 -10.85 5.80 -37.29
C GLU A 659 -12.25 5.26 -36.99
N GLU A 660 -12.58 4.07 -37.53
CA GLU A 660 -13.88 3.44 -37.28
C GLU A 660 -14.09 3.20 -35.76
N ILE A 661 -13.10 2.62 -35.10
CA ILE A 661 -13.16 2.38 -33.64
C ILE A 661 -13.27 3.70 -32.87
N ALA A 662 -12.45 4.70 -33.21
CA ALA A 662 -12.47 6.01 -32.58
C ALA A 662 -13.86 6.67 -32.71
N ARG A 663 -14.47 6.60 -33.86
CA ARG A 663 -15.82 7.12 -34.12
C ARG A 663 -16.88 6.32 -33.33
N GLU A 664 -16.77 5.00 -33.28
CA GLU A 664 -17.72 4.14 -32.56
C GLU A 664 -17.73 4.41 -31.06
N VAL A 665 -16.55 4.59 -30.43
CA VAL A 665 -16.45 4.93 -29.00
C VAL A 665 -16.57 6.42 -28.73
N GLY A 666 -16.53 7.25 -29.80
CA GLY A 666 -16.68 8.69 -29.72
C GLY A 666 -15.41 9.45 -29.31
N ILE A 667 -14.21 8.95 -29.56
CA ILE A 667 -12.94 9.64 -29.34
C ILE A 667 -12.50 10.34 -30.60
N GLU A 668 -12.27 11.67 -30.55
CA GLU A 668 -11.96 12.50 -31.71
C GLU A 668 -10.48 12.43 -32.13
N THR A 669 -9.59 12.20 -31.16
CA THR A 669 -8.15 12.20 -31.37
C THR A 669 -7.63 10.78 -31.42
N TYR A 670 -7.04 10.41 -32.55
CA TYR A 670 -6.38 9.11 -32.73
C TYR A 670 -5.11 9.23 -33.54
N LYS A 671 -4.23 8.25 -33.43
CA LYS A 671 -3.03 8.04 -34.22
C LYS A 671 -2.96 6.56 -34.58
N ALA A 672 -2.80 6.30 -35.87
CA ALA A 672 -2.79 4.97 -36.47
C ALA A 672 -1.40 4.62 -37.02
N ALA A 673 -1.20 3.34 -37.34
CA ALA A 673 0.02 2.79 -37.94
C ALA A 673 1.32 3.14 -37.18
N LEU A 674 1.25 3.26 -35.86
CA LEU A 674 2.38 3.64 -35.01
C LEU A 674 3.20 2.42 -34.59
N LEU A 675 4.51 2.55 -34.69
CA LEU A 675 5.46 1.64 -34.03
C LEU A 675 5.53 1.89 -32.49
N PRO A 676 5.99 0.94 -31.68
CA PRO A 676 6.11 1.11 -30.24
C PRO A 676 6.88 2.36 -29.79
N ASP A 677 7.99 2.66 -30.48
CA ASP A 677 8.82 3.85 -30.20
C ASP A 677 8.09 5.15 -30.55
N GLU A 678 7.26 5.14 -31.59
CA GLU A 678 6.48 6.31 -32.00
C GLU A 678 5.33 6.58 -31.03
N LYS A 679 4.71 5.52 -30.45
CA LYS A 679 3.73 5.65 -29.37
C LYS A 679 4.37 6.33 -28.15
N ALA A 680 5.55 5.86 -27.73
CA ALA A 680 6.30 6.44 -26.60
C ALA A 680 6.66 7.91 -26.86
N SER A 681 7.17 8.23 -28.05
CA SER A 681 7.52 9.59 -28.47
C SER A 681 6.31 10.52 -28.47
N TYR A 682 5.14 10.05 -28.89
CA TYR A 682 3.90 10.83 -28.86
C TYR A 682 3.47 11.16 -27.42
N ILE A 683 3.55 10.20 -26.50
CA ILE A 683 3.26 10.40 -25.07
C ILE A 683 4.23 11.41 -24.46
N GLN A 684 5.53 11.29 -24.77
CA GLN A 684 6.53 12.23 -24.30
C GLN A 684 6.27 13.66 -24.80
N ALA A 685 5.90 13.82 -26.08
CA ALA A 685 5.53 15.11 -26.64
C ALA A 685 4.30 15.74 -25.96
N LEU A 686 3.32 14.94 -25.53
CA LEU A 686 2.19 15.43 -24.72
C LEU A 686 2.66 15.92 -23.34
N ARG A 687 3.57 15.18 -22.69
CA ARG A 687 4.13 15.56 -21.39
C ARG A 687 4.97 16.84 -21.47
N GLU A 688 5.76 17.02 -22.52
CA GLU A 688 6.54 18.23 -22.78
C GLU A 688 5.64 19.47 -22.99
N LYS A 689 4.43 19.28 -23.52
CA LYS A 689 3.39 20.32 -23.59
C LYS A 689 2.69 20.60 -22.25
N GLY A 690 3.10 19.93 -21.17
CA GLY A 690 2.57 20.11 -19.82
C GLY A 690 1.34 19.26 -19.48
N HIS A 691 0.95 18.33 -20.34
CA HIS A 691 -0.13 17.38 -20.04
C HIS A 691 0.35 16.31 -19.07
N LYS A 692 -0.52 15.90 -18.14
CA LYS A 692 -0.32 14.76 -17.26
C LYS A 692 -1.03 13.55 -17.85
N VAL A 693 -0.24 12.65 -18.41
CA VAL A 693 -0.72 11.56 -19.25
C VAL A 693 -0.85 10.27 -18.46
N VAL A 694 -2.02 9.64 -18.53
CA VAL A 694 -2.23 8.23 -18.19
C VAL A 694 -2.23 7.41 -19.47
N MET A 695 -1.45 6.33 -19.51
CA MET A 695 -1.50 5.34 -20.60
C MET A 695 -2.12 4.06 -20.08
N ALA A 696 -3.14 3.55 -20.79
CA ALA A 696 -3.72 2.24 -20.54
C ALA A 696 -3.50 1.32 -21.74
N GLY A 697 -2.94 0.14 -21.48
CA GLY A 697 -2.59 -0.86 -22.47
C GLY A 697 -2.62 -2.29 -21.93
N ASP A 698 -2.49 -3.30 -22.79
CA ASP A 698 -2.36 -4.71 -22.42
C ASP A 698 -0.91 -5.11 -22.09
N GLY A 699 0.05 -4.28 -22.42
CA GLY A 699 1.44 -4.29 -22.03
C GLY A 699 2.39 -5.18 -22.82
N ILE A 700 1.93 -6.01 -23.73
CA ILE A 700 2.85 -6.86 -24.52
C ILE A 700 3.63 -6.01 -25.53
N ASN A 701 2.92 -5.12 -26.22
CA ASN A 701 3.48 -4.27 -27.27
C ASN A 701 3.68 -2.81 -26.84
N ASP A 702 3.20 -2.44 -25.66
CA ASP A 702 3.10 -1.04 -25.21
C ASP A 702 4.02 -0.70 -24.04
N THR A 703 4.94 -1.59 -23.66
CA THR A 703 5.85 -1.41 -22.52
C THR A 703 6.59 -0.06 -22.56
N LEU A 704 7.08 0.35 -23.74
CA LEU A 704 7.76 1.65 -23.91
C LEU A 704 6.80 2.82 -23.75
N ALA A 705 5.59 2.71 -24.29
CA ALA A 705 4.55 3.73 -24.15
C ALA A 705 4.07 3.86 -22.71
N LEU A 706 3.84 2.74 -22.01
CA LEU A 706 3.48 2.69 -20.60
C LEU A 706 4.54 3.38 -19.74
N SER A 707 5.82 3.01 -19.88
CA SER A 707 6.92 3.59 -19.11
C SER A 707 7.16 5.08 -19.39
N SER A 708 6.72 5.59 -20.54
CA SER A 708 6.84 7.00 -20.91
C SER A 708 5.71 7.88 -20.35
N SER A 709 4.66 7.30 -19.77
CA SER A 709 3.52 8.02 -19.20
C SER A 709 3.79 8.52 -17.77
N GLU A 710 2.90 9.37 -17.22
CA GLU A 710 2.91 9.75 -15.80
C GLU A 710 2.36 8.64 -14.92
N ILE A 711 1.35 7.92 -15.43
CA ILE A 711 0.74 6.74 -14.82
C ILE A 711 0.51 5.70 -15.90
N ALA A 712 1.06 4.53 -15.70
CA ALA A 712 0.87 3.35 -16.53
C ALA A 712 -0.22 2.45 -15.96
N ILE A 713 -1.19 2.04 -16.78
CA ILE A 713 -2.28 1.13 -16.37
C ILE A 713 -2.24 -0.13 -17.23
N ALA A 714 -2.05 -1.28 -16.58
CA ALA A 714 -2.23 -2.58 -17.23
C ALA A 714 -3.69 -3.03 -17.16
N MET A 715 -4.20 -3.50 -18.32
CA MET A 715 -5.58 -3.96 -18.48
C MET A 715 -5.66 -5.49 -18.42
N GLY A 716 -6.53 -6.03 -17.53
CA GLY A 716 -6.86 -7.44 -17.46
C GLY A 716 -5.71 -8.34 -17.00
N ASN A 717 -5.75 -9.60 -17.43
CA ASN A 717 -4.68 -10.58 -17.21
C ASN A 717 -3.47 -10.35 -18.13
N GLY A 718 -3.09 -9.09 -18.34
CA GLY A 718 -1.97 -8.70 -19.17
C GLY A 718 -0.72 -9.53 -18.84
N ALA A 719 0.15 -9.70 -19.82
CA ALA A 719 1.39 -10.44 -19.65
C ALA A 719 2.10 -9.97 -18.37
N ASP A 720 2.79 -10.88 -17.68
CA ASP A 720 3.53 -10.58 -16.46
C ASP A 720 4.40 -9.32 -16.58
N VAL A 721 4.93 -9.07 -17.77
CA VAL A 721 5.71 -7.88 -18.14
C VAL A 721 4.88 -6.58 -18.02
N ALA A 722 3.59 -6.60 -18.41
CA ALA A 722 2.72 -5.42 -18.27
C ALA A 722 2.44 -5.08 -16.82
N VAL A 723 2.20 -6.11 -16.02
CA VAL A 723 2.03 -5.95 -14.58
C VAL A 723 3.29 -5.38 -13.96
N GLU A 724 4.47 -5.77 -14.42
CA GLU A 724 5.75 -5.31 -13.87
C GLU A 724 6.00 -3.81 -14.13
N VAL A 725 5.71 -3.33 -15.34
CA VAL A 725 5.96 -1.94 -15.77
C VAL A 725 4.85 -0.97 -15.36
N SER A 726 3.62 -1.45 -15.09
CA SER A 726 2.49 -0.59 -14.77
C SER A 726 2.50 -0.08 -13.32
N ASP A 727 1.89 1.07 -13.09
CA ASP A 727 1.65 1.68 -11.77
C ASP A 727 0.32 1.25 -11.16
N VAL A 728 -0.65 0.94 -12.02
CA VAL A 728 -1.98 0.48 -11.66
C VAL A 728 -2.33 -0.76 -12.49
N VAL A 729 -2.84 -1.78 -11.84
CA VAL A 729 -3.29 -3.03 -12.48
C VAL A 729 -4.79 -3.14 -12.33
N LEU A 730 -5.49 -3.29 -13.45
CA LEU A 730 -6.91 -3.62 -13.47
C LEU A 730 -7.04 -5.12 -13.68
N THR A 731 -7.59 -5.84 -12.71
CA THR A 731 -7.80 -7.30 -12.83
C THR A 731 -9.00 -7.64 -13.71
N LYS A 732 -9.86 -6.66 -13.99
CA LYS A 732 -10.98 -6.79 -14.93
C LYS A 732 -10.56 -6.40 -16.33
N GLU A 733 -11.01 -7.14 -17.32
CA GLU A 733 -10.88 -6.80 -18.73
C GLU A 733 -11.89 -5.72 -19.21
N SER A 734 -12.36 -4.87 -18.29
CA SER A 734 -13.42 -3.88 -18.56
C SER A 734 -12.89 -2.45 -18.52
N ILE A 735 -13.26 -1.62 -19.49
CA ILE A 735 -12.96 -0.19 -19.52
C ILE A 735 -13.65 0.55 -18.36
N GLN A 736 -14.74 0.00 -17.82
CA GLN A 736 -15.38 0.53 -16.62
C GLN A 736 -14.41 0.58 -15.44
N GLY A 737 -13.44 -0.35 -15.32
CA GLY A 737 -12.39 -0.33 -14.33
C GLY A 737 -11.54 0.94 -14.38
N LEU A 738 -11.25 1.47 -15.58
CA LEU A 738 -10.55 2.76 -15.74
C LEU A 738 -11.36 3.92 -15.16
N TYR A 739 -12.65 3.98 -15.49
CA TYR A 739 -13.54 5.01 -14.93
C TYR A 739 -13.58 4.93 -13.40
N GLU A 740 -13.76 3.74 -12.85
CA GLU A 740 -13.79 3.52 -11.40
C GLU A 740 -12.46 3.93 -10.73
N ALA A 741 -11.32 3.62 -11.35
CA ALA A 741 -10.00 4.01 -10.87
C ALA A 741 -9.84 5.54 -10.78
N PHE A 742 -10.26 6.28 -11.81
CA PHE A 742 -10.25 7.74 -11.79
C PHE A 742 -11.19 8.33 -10.73
N VAL A 743 -12.39 7.77 -10.59
CA VAL A 743 -13.37 8.21 -9.58
C VAL A 743 -12.80 8.00 -8.17
N ILE A 744 -12.21 6.84 -7.88
CA ILE A 744 -11.60 6.54 -6.57
C ILE A 744 -10.44 7.50 -6.32
N ALA A 745 -9.53 7.67 -7.27
CA ALA A 745 -8.37 8.54 -7.15
C ALA A 745 -8.77 10.00 -6.86
N ARG A 746 -9.68 10.57 -7.68
CA ARG A 746 -10.17 11.96 -7.52
C ARG A 746 -10.93 12.18 -6.22
N LYS A 747 -11.79 11.24 -5.83
CA LYS A 747 -12.54 11.35 -4.59
C LYS A 747 -11.64 11.23 -3.36
N THR A 748 -10.67 10.31 -3.40
CA THR A 748 -9.67 10.18 -2.32
C THR A 748 -8.90 11.48 -2.15
N LEU A 749 -8.37 12.06 -3.23
CA LEU A 749 -7.66 13.33 -3.17
C LEU A 749 -8.54 14.49 -2.70
N THR A 750 -9.81 14.54 -3.12
CA THR A 750 -10.78 15.56 -2.68
C THR A 750 -10.99 15.48 -1.18
N ILE A 751 -11.23 14.26 -0.65
CA ILE A 751 -11.44 14.05 0.79
C ILE A 751 -10.17 14.36 1.59
N VAL A 752 -8.98 14.02 1.07
CA VAL A 752 -7.72 14.46 1.70
C VAL A 752 -7.65 15.98 1.81
N LYS A 753 -7.96 16.71 0.73
CA LYS A 753 -7.99 18.18 0.74
C LYS A 753 -9.06 18.74 1.68
N GLU A 754 -10.27 18.16 1.70
CA GLU A 754 -11.35 18.54 2.64
C GLU A 754 -10.86 18.37 4.09
N ASN A 755 -10.25 17.25 4.42
CA ASN A 755 -9.75 16.95 5.76
C ASN A 755 -8.63 17.90 6.20
N LEU A 756 -7.68 18.19 5.29
CA LEU A 756 -6.61 19.15 5.55
C LEU A 756 -7.17 20.57 5.76
N ALA A 757 -8.09 21.00 4.90
CA ALA A 757 -8.74 22.31 5.01
C ALA A 757 -9.53 22.43 6.32
N PHE A 758 -10.30 21.39 6.68
CA PHE A 758 -11.03 21.34 7.94
C PHE A 758 -10.10 21.46 9.15
N SER A 759 -9.01 20.69 9.16
CA SER A 759 -8.03 20.71 10.26
C SER A 759 -7.36 22.08 10.41
N LEU A 760 -6.98 22.72 9.31
CA LEU A 760 -6.40 24.07 9.33
C LEU A 760 -7.40 25.12 9.79
N LEU A 761 -8.63 25.09 9.29
CA LEU A 761 -9.69 26.02 9.68
C LEU A 761 -10.03 25.87 11.17
N TYR A 762 -10.16 24.65 11.66
CA TYR A 762 -10.38 24.33 13.06
C TYR A 762 -9.32 25.00 13.94
N ASN A 763 -8.03 24.74 13.66
CA ASN A 763 -6.94 25.31 14.44
C ASN A 763 -6.87 26.85 14.35
N THR A 764 -7.12 27.42 13.18
CA THR A 764 -7.12 28.86 12.97
C THR A 764 -8.21 29.57 13.81
N LEU A 765 -9.34 28.95 14.02
CA LEU A 765 -10.45 29.51 14.83
C LEU A 765 -10.25 29.25 16.33
N THR A 766 -9.81 28.05 16.68
CA THR A 766 -9.80 27.61 18.09
C THR A 766 -8.59 28.13 18.88
N ILE A 767 -7.42 28.27 18.24
CA ILE A 767 -6.22 28.78 18.92
C ILE A 767 -6.41 30.21 19.44
N PRO A 768 -6.84 31.22 18.65
CA PRO A 768 -7.13 32.55 19.16
C PRO A 768 -8.17 32.57 20.26
N LEU A 769 -9.21 31.73 20.15
CA LEU A 769 -10.25 31.60 21.18
C LEU A 769 -9.68 31.06 22.50
N ALA A 770 -8.78 30.08 22.45
CA ALA A 770 -8.08 29.59 23.62
C ALA A 770 -7.14 30.65 24.21
N MET A 771 -6.38 31.36 23.37
CA MET A 771 -5.51 32.46 23.79
C MET A 771 -6.27 33.60 24.50
N SER A 772 -7.52 33.81 24.12
CA SER A 772 -8.41 34.81 24.73
C SER A 772 -8.96 34.40 26.10
N GLY A 773 -8.65 33.18 26.58
CA GLY A 773 -9.08 32.66 27.87
C GLY A 773 -10.52 32.12 27.95
N TYR A 774 -11.23 32.07 26.83
CA TYR A 774 -12.61 31.53 26.77
C TYR A 774 -12.69 30.00 26.75
N VAL A 775 -11.57 29.31 26.60
CA VAL A 775 -11.53 27.86 26.53
C VAL A 775 -10.80 27.28 27.73
N ILE A 776 -11.49 26.43 28.47
CA ILE A 776 -10.87 25.64 29.54
C ILE A 776 -10.21 24.37 28.97
N PRO A 777 -9.19 23.78 29.62
CA PRO A 777 -8.47 22.61 29.14
C PRO A 777 -9.37 21.40 28.81
N LEU A 778 -10.45 21.21 29.54
CA LEU A 778 -11.43 20.14 29.30
C LEU A 778 -12.09 20.31 27.91
N VAL A 779 -12.62 21.48 27.61
CA VAL A 779 -13.26 21.79 26.32
C VAL A 779 -12.25 21.69 25.19
N ALA A 780 -11.01 22.13 25.43
CA ALA A 780 -9.92 21.97 24.49
C ALA A 780 -9.67 20.50 24.11
N ALA A 781 -9.54 19.61 25.09
CA ALA A 781 -9.30 18.19 24.90
C ALA A 781 -10.47 17.48 24.18
N ALA A 782 -11.70 17.77 24.61
CA ALA A 782 -12.91 17.20 23.98
C ALA A 782 -13.06 17.65 22.51
N SER A 783 -12.87 18.93 22.24
CA SER A 783 -12.95 19.51 20.88
C SER A 783 -11.90 18.94 19.93
N MET A 784 -10.66 18.77 20.41
CA MET A 784 -9.57 18.14 19.67
C MET A 784 -9.92 16.70 19.27
N SER A 785 -10.43 15.90 20.22
CA SER A 785 -10.82 14.51 19.95
C SER A 785 -11.94 14.43 18.93
N LEU A 786 -12.94 15.33 19.03
CA LEU A 786 -14.05 15.42 18.08
C LEU A 786 -13.56 15.76 16.67
N SER A 787 -12.61 16.67 16.52
CA SER A 787 -12.04 17.04 15.22
C SER A 787 -11.38 15.84 14.51
N SER A 788 -10.69 14.97 15.25
CA SER A 788 -10.09 13.76 14.69
C SER A 788 -11.16 12.75 14.22
N ILE A 789 -12.26 12.59 14.97
CA ILE A 789 -13.40 11.74 14.60
C ILE A 789 -14.05 12.23 13.32
N VAL A 790 -14.23 13.55 13.17
CA VAL A 790 -14.80 14.14 11.96
C VAL A 790 -13.95 13.85 10.73
N VAL A 791 -12.63 13.99 10.82
CA VAL A 791 -11.68 13.69 9.72
C VAL A 791 -11.76 12.23 9.31
N VAL A 792 -11.79 11.32 10.28
CA VAL A 792 -11.93 9.88 10.03
C VAL A 792 -13.30 9.56 9.43
N GLY A 793 -14.37 10.11 9.97
CA GLY A 793 -15.73 9.93 9.45
C GLY A 793 -15.87 10.44 8.01
N ASN A 794 -15.22 11.57 7.68
CA ASN A 794 -15.18 12.07 6.32
C ASN A 794 -14.42 11.12 5.37
N ALA A 795 -13.29 10.56 5.82
CA ALA A 795 -12.53 9.58 5.03
C ALA A 795 -13.35 8.32 4.70
N MET A 796 -14.20 7.86 5.63
CA MET A 796 -15.08 6.70 5.42
C MET A 796 -16.14 6.90 4.32
N ARG A 797 -16.40 8.13 3.87
CA ARG A 797 -17.30 8.41 2.73
C ARG A 797 -16.80 7.78 1.43
N ILE A 798 -15.50 7.48 1.31
CA ILE A 798 -14.94 6.78 0.15
C ILE A 798 -15.56 5.38 -0.02
N ASN A 799 -15.86 4.68 1.09
CA ASN A 799 -16.48 3.36 1.04
C ASN A 799 -17.88 3.35 0.40
N ASN A 800 -18.54 4.50 0.34
CA ASN A 800 -19.90 4.61 -0.17
C ASN A 800 -19.96 5.09 -1.64
N LEU A 801 -18.80 5.24 -2.32
CA LEU A 801 -18.72 5.77 -3.69
C LEU A 801 -19.61 5.02 -4.69
N PHE A 802 -19.74 3.72 -4.52
CA PHE A 802 -20.44 2.84 -5.46
C PHE A 802 -21.57 2.02 -4.79
N LYS A 803 -21.94 2.38 -3.56
CA LYS A 803 -23.17 1.85 -2.95
C LYS A 803 -24.33 2.65 -3.52
N LYS A 804 -25.19 1.98 -4.27
CA LYS A 804 -26.52 2.48 -4.60
C LYS A 804 -27.47 2.29 -3.42
#